data_b2a8d825e384beb3ba2a3b38d6686767
#
_entry.id   b2a8d825e384beb3ba2a3b38d6686767
#
_cell.length_a   1.000
_cell.length_b   1.000
_cell.length_c   1.000
_cell.angle_alpha   90.00
_cell.angle_beta   90.00
_cell.angle_gamma   90.00
#
_symmetry.space_group_name_H-M   'P 1'
#
loop_
_entity.id
_entity.type
_entity.pdbx_description
1 polymer ?
#
loop_
_entity_poly.entity_id
_entity_poly.type
_entity_poly.pdbx_seq_one_letter_code
_entity_poly.pdbx_strand_id
1 'polypeptide(L)'
;MSMVRIEKGKHLIHKDDAQEKLEIILQGRVNMIVGDEVIPLDTGTIIGIAACEKQRYCCDYIAAEDTVLMEYPYKQVADLEKLFAEQPKYATVFPMAAVKQANTVLNYYGKRTELAKKLYSMGVGMYRDYKYLCSKYDLTEKQLMSMEHLVPLEQSYILEEWKQGYFQALAGKDMQSVNAFLGTDFAVGIGTMLYAGKVINEVLAKMEGVRDYLHYWQDILLEEGGDDLFQLYFDLEIRATRKGADTSDIQQRMEKLMEFIHVSELYDEKFVRERFIEYEGYDFTAIPEEEIEPETEAEENAAEAAQAELGISPEAVSDPLAYILEYASYDAEKIEEIRKQIATYRDLPDIYSTDDHVRKLRRSIAAVYYEVYKAAIKRALQEQVISPILRMFFDFGFMDSGLLGEEYTEQLYAVAERLSECNSEHVYTMYEWLQSIYIGKNEPSKNEFDLDYPAYLADLRRNGTITKKEQEEWKDDQWKKVEYEIENMFTSSNRAVYGKISTFIPILCEYDIVNSVETMLVTAARINEALDKIRSVDFSIFYRDTTFSDPAHDITREFLKKEVLPDVILMPNAGTKAMMWQETAGGRRDTSARFLFPVMTAGNLDELMLETAGRFRWEMCRKEQGARWNDIREMSLTSEYYDYVQYYKKNHDLSPEAKEKLKNALWKAKNNYREVFVKDYQVWIKYEAKGSFRMNRVARGILFRYCPFVKEIRDSLKVSPMYQEMIQKYDIIIGREKRHVALFEDKYRKAGGELTEEMIVNKEFYEM
;
A
#
# COMPACT_ATOMS: atom_id res chain seq x y z
N MET A 1 -20.29 -40.47 -26.88
CA MET A 1 -20.92 -39.14 -26.94
C MET A 1 -22.40 -39.31 -27.08
N SER A 2 -23.19 -38.68 -26.22
CA SER A 2 -24.63 -38.65 -26.26
C SER A 2 -25.12 -37.20 -26.29
N MET A 3 -26.27 -37.00 -26.93
CA MET A 3 -26.98 -35.72 -26.83
C MET A 3 -28.13 -35.90 -25.85
N VAL A 4 -28.22 -35.00 -24.89
CA VAL A 4 -29.26 -35.05 -23.87
C VAL A 4 -30.00 -33.72 -23.87
N ARG A 5 -31.34 -33.80 -23.76
CA ARG A 5 -32.20 -32.63 -23.60
C ARG A 5 -32.63 -32.52 -22.14
N ILE A 6 -32.52 -31.36 -21.59
CA ILE A 6 -32.85 -31.03 -20.21
C ILE A 6 -33.89 -29.92 -20.22
N GLU A 7 -34.99 -30.11 -19.49
CA GLU A 7 -36.05 -29.12 -19.36
C GLU A 7 -35.60 -27.99 -18.39
N LYS A 8 -36.11 -26.79 -18.63
CA LYS A 8 -35.91 -25.63 -17.76
C LYS A 8 -36.16 -25.96 -16.28
N GLY A 9 -35.29 -25.46 -15.40
CA GLY A 9 -35.39 -25.61 -13.93
C GLY A 9 -34.87 -26.95 -13.38
N LYS A 10 -34.46 -27.90 -14.23
CA LYS A 10 -33.88 -29.16 -13.75
C LYS A 10 -32.43 -28.99 -13.33
N HIS A 11 -32.06 -29.61 -12.20
CA HIS A 11 -30.70 -29.83 -11.81
C HIS A 11 -29.99 -30.81 -12.74
N LEU A 12 -28.82 -30.39 -13.24
CA LEU A 12 -27.96 -31.26 -14.05
C LEU A 12 -26.98 -32.00 -13.15
N ILE A 13 -26.40 -31.28 -12.22
CA ILE A 13 -25.27 -31.71 -11.37
C ILE A 13 -25.42 -31.04 -10.03
N HIS A 14 -25.12 -31.76 -8.94
CA HIS A 14 -25.02 -31.22 -7.61
C HIS A 14 -23.56 -31.01 -7.20
N LYS A 15 -23.33 -30.00 -6.34
CA LYS A 15 -22.03 -29.79 -5.70
C LYS A 15 -21.57 -31.08 -5.01
N ASP A 16 -20.29 -31.39 -5.11
CA ASP A 16 -19.63 -32.58 -4.57
C ASP A 16 -19.97 -33.92 -5.27
N ASP A 17 -20.83 -33.92 -6.30
CA ASP A 17 -21.02 -35.10 -7.15
C ASP A 17 -19.69 -35.54 -7.78
N ALA A 18 -19.50 -36.85 -7.97
CA ALA A 18 -18.33 -37.38 -8.65
C ALA A 18 -18.35 -37.00 -10.15
N GLN A 19 -17.20 -36.55 -10.65
CA GLN A 19 -17.10 -36.24 -12.08
C GLN A 19 -16.97 -37.51 -12.91
N GLU A 20 -17.94 -37.75 -13.77
CA GLU A 20 -17.94 -38.87 -14.72
C GLU A 20 -17.96 -38.43 -16.19
N LYS A 21 -18.23 -37.16 -16.46
CA LYS A 21 -18.39 -36.61 -17.80
C LYS A 21 -17.99 -35.12 -17.88
N LEU A 22 -17.76 -34.69 -19.12
CA LEU A 22 -17.72 -33.30 -19.54
C LEU A 22 -18.91 -33.04 -20.46
N GLU A 23 -19.55 -31.88 -20.35
CA GLU A 23 -20.76 -31.55 -21.09
C GLU A 23 -20.57 -30.17 -21.76
N ILE A 24 -20.84 -30.12 -23.09
CA ILE A 24 -20.82 -28.87 -23.85
C ILE A 24 -22.27 -28.42 -24.09
N ILE A 25 -22.58 -27.18 -23.82
CA ILE A 25 -23.87 -26.57 -24.07
C ILE A 25 -23.99 -26.31 -25.57
N LEU A 26 -24.86 -27.04 -26.26
CA LEU A 26 -25.10 -26.88 -27.70
C LEU A 26 -26.24 -25.90 -27.98
N GLN A 27 -27.22 -25.83 -27.11
CA GLN A 27 -28.37 -24.95 -27.20
C GLN A 27 -28.91 -24.68 -25.79
N GLY A 28 -29.42 -23.47 -25.57
CA GLY A 28 -29.95 -23.06 -24.27
C GLY A 28 -28.88 -22.46 -23.36
N ARG A 29 -29.24 -22.35 -22.09
CA ARG A 29 -28.42 -21.73 -21.04
C ARG A 29 -28.44 -22.54 -19.76
N VAL A 30 -27.31 -22.63 -19.07
CA VAL A 30 -27.18 -23.29 -17.77
C VAL A 30 -26.66 -22.30 -16.76
N ASN A 31 -27.28 -22.25 -15.59
CA ASN A 31 -26.79 -21.47 -14.45
C ASN A 31 -25.85 -22.32 -13.62
N MET A 32 -24.67 -21.79 -13.39
CA MET A 32 -23.68 -22.26 -12.43
C MET A 32 -23.95 -21.54 -11.12
N ILE A 33 -24.28 -22.27 -10.06
CA ILE A 33 -24.71 -21.72 -8.76
C ILE A 33 -23.57 -21.86 -7.75
N VAL A 34 -23.13 -20.74 -7.17
CA VAL A 34 -22.05 -20.67 -6.19
C VAL A 34 -22.57 -19.91 -4.96
N GLY A 35 -23.10 -20.65 -3.98
CA GLY A 35 -23.89 -20.05 -2.91
C GLY A 35 -25.20 -19.46 -3.47
N ASP A 36 -25.42 -18.18 -3.33
CA ASP A 36 -26.51 -17.39 -3.89
C ASP A 36 -26.15 -16.70 -5.23
N GLU A 37 -24.87 -16.75 -5.63
CA GLU A 37 -24.40 -16.17 -6.89
C GLU A 37 -24.77 -17.08 -8.08
N VAL A 38 -25.32 -16.47 -9.13
CA VAL A 38 -25.78 -17.16 -10.34
C VAL A 38 -24.96 -16.70 -11.54
N ILE A 39 -24.12 -17.60 -12.07
CA ILE A 39 -23.30 -17.32 -13.24
C ILE A 39 -23.92 -18.01 -14.48
N PRO A 40 -24.47 -17.25 -15.43
CA PRO A 40 -25.06 -17.82 -16.62
C PRO A 40 -23.99 -18.33 -17.60
N LEU A 41 -24.09 -19.58 -17.99
CA LEU A 41 -23.26 -20.24 -18.99
C LEU A 41 -24.05 -20.39 -20.29
N ASP A 42 -23.62 -19.72 -21.34
CA ASP A 42 -24.25 -19.72 -22.65
C ASP A 42 -23.75 -20.87 -23.52
N THR A 43 -24.44 -21.07 -24.63
CA THR A 43 -24.07 -22.01 -25.70
C THR A 43 -22.60 -21.93 -26.08
N GLY A 44 -21.94 -23.07 -26.19
CA GLY A 44 -20.51 -23.18 -26.50
C GLY A 44 -19.58 -23.10 -25.28
N THR A 45 -20.09 -23.12 -24.05
CA THR A 45 -19.32 -23.36 -22.83
C THR A 45 -19.30 -24.84 -22.45
N ILE A 46 -18.39 -25.24 -21.55
CA ILE A 46 -18.22 -26.62 -21.11
C ILE A 46 -18.44 -26.76 -19.61
N ILE A 47 -19.27 -27.67 -19.18
CA ILE A 47 -19.51 -28.01 -17.78
C ILE A 47 -18.52 -29.11 -17.37
N GLY A 48 -18.00 -29.04 -16.15
CA GLY A 48 -17.12 -30.03 -15.53
C GLY A 48 -15.63 -29.75 -15.65
N ILE A 49 -15.19 -28.70 -16.39
CA ILE A 49 -13.75 -28.44 -16.54
C ILE A 49 -13.09 -28.09 -15.23
N ALA A 50 -13.77 -27.37 -14.34
CA ALA A 50 -13.29 -27.05 -12.99
C ALA A 50 -13.19 -28.28 -12.07
N ALA A 51 -13.97 -29.33 -12.35
CA ALA A 51 -13.96 -30.57 -11.58
C ALA A 51 -12.77 -31.49 -11.93
N CYS A 52 -12.10 -31.26 -13.06
CA CYS A 52 -11.06 -32.17 -13.58
C CYS A 52 -9.88 -32.38 -12.61
N GLU A 53 -9.55 -31.39 -11.78
CA GLU A 53 -8.46 -31.50 -10.80
C GLU A 53 -8.85 -32.34 -9.57
N LYS A 54 -10.06 -32.12 -9.05
CA LYS A 54 -10.55 -32.76 -7.81
C LYS A 54 -11.44 -33.99 -8.07
N GLN A 55 -11.79 -34.23 -9.31
CA GLN A 55 -12.75 -35.25 -9.73
C GLN A 55 -14.13 -35.15 -9.03
N ARG A 56 -14.49 -33.96 -8.59
CA ARG A 56 -15.76 -33.59 -7.97
C ARG A 56 -16.20 -32.23 -8.43
N TYR A 57 -17.49 -32.05 -8.63
CA TYR A 57 -18.05 -30.75 -8.98
C TYR A 57 -18.00 -29.77 -7.79
N CYS A 58 -17.62 -28.54 -8.06
CA CYS A 58 -17.44 -27.50 -7.04
C CYS A 58 -18.67 -26.62 -6.81
N CYS A 59 -19.71 -26.77 -7.63
CA CYS A 59 -20.95 -25.99 -7.60
C CYS A 59 -22.10 -26.75 -8.26
N ASP A 60 -23.31 -26.25 -8.04
CA ASP A 60 -24.53 -26.80 -8.69
C ASP A 60 -24.67 -26.25 -10.11
N TYR A 61 -25.29 -27.03 -10.99
CA TYR A 61 -25.66 -26.59 -12.34
C TYR A 61 -27.16 -26.86 -12.60
N ILE A 62 -27.88 -25.78 -13.00
CA ILE A 62 -29.32 -25.81 -13.21
C ILE A 62 -29.62 -25.28 -14.61
N ALA A 63 -30.50 -25.96 -15.37
CA ALA A 63 -30.94 -25.50 -16.68
C ALA A 63 -31.79 -24.21 -16.53
N ALA A 64 -31.29 -23.08 -17.02
CA ALA A 64 -32.02 -21.81 -17.01
C ALA A 64 -33.15 -21.75 -18.03
N GLU A 65 -33.02 -22.53 -19.11
CA GLU A 65 -33.98 -22.71 -20.17
C GLU A 65 -33.87 -24.13 -20.74
N ASP A 66 -34.75 -24.53 -21.67
CA ASP A 66 -34.64 -25.83 -22.30
C ASP A 66 -33.29 -25.96 -23.00
N THR A 67 -32.49 -26.91 -22.55
CA THR A 67 -31.06 -27.00 -22.89
C THR A 67 -30.73 -28.30 -23.58
N VAL A 68 -29.88 -28.25 -24.60
CA VAL A 68 -29.31 -29.43 -25.26
C VAL A 68 -27.83 -29.51 -24.97
N LEU A 69 -27.40 -30.61 -24.37
CA LEU A 69 -26.02 -30.87 -23.98
C LEU A 69 -25.41 -31.99 -24.84
N MET A 70 -24.13 -31.86 -25.12
CA MET A 70 -23.31 -32.94 -25.65
C MET A 70 -22.43 -33.47 -24.51
N GLU A 71 -22.72 -34.70 -24.09
CA GLU A 71 -21.99 -35.38 -23.02
C GLU A 71 -20.83 -36.19 -23.56
N TYR A 72 -19.70 -36.13 -22.86
CA TYR A 72 -18.53 -36.95 -23.10
C TYR A 72 -18.04 -37.59 -21.78
N PRO A 73 -17.93 -38.94 -21.72
CA PRO A 73 -17.41 -39.64 -20.54
C PRO A 73 -15.96 -39.21 -20.29
N TYR A 74 -15.67 -38.77 -19.06
CA TYR A 74 -14.36 -38.29 -18.65
C TYR A 74 -14.03 -38.81 -17.27
N LYS A 75 -12.85 -39.44 -17.11
CA LYS A 75 -12.30 -39.87 -15.82
C LYS A 75 -10.85 -39.39 -15.61
N GLN A 76 -10.11 -39.20 -16.71
CA GLN A 76 -8.70 -38.82 -16.68
C GLN A 76 -8.28 -38.16 -17.98
N VAL A 77 -7.13 -37.48 -17.95
CA VAL A 77 -6.60 -36.74 -19.10
C VAL A 77 -6.42 -37.62 -20.35
N ALA A 78 -6.04 -38.89 -20.19
CA ALA A 78 -5.88 -39.82 -21.29
C ALA A 78 -7.18 -40.03 -22.11
N ASP A 79 -8.37 -39.80 -21.52
CA ASP A 79 -9.63 -39.87 -22.24
C ASP A 79 -9.75 -38.72 -23.27
N LEU A 80 -9.23 -37.54 -22.97
CA LEU A 80 -9.16 -36.40 -23.89
C LEU A 80 -8.13 -36.63 -24.99
N GLU A 81 -6.98 -37.19 -24.68
CA GLU A 81 -5.95 -37.54 -25.66
C GLU A 81 -6.52 -38.53 -26.68
N LYS A 82 -7.21 -39.57 -26.22
CA LYS A 82 -7.88 -40.54 -27.05
C LYS A 82 -8.98 -39.92 -27.91
N LEU A 83 -9.81 -39.05 -27.31
CA LEU A 83 -10.86 -38.34 -28.04
C LEU A 83 -10.30 -37.49 -29.18
N PHE A 84 -9.25 -36.74 -28.92
CA PHE A 84 -8.66 -35.84 -29.91
C PHE A 84 -7.91 -36.62 -31.03
N ALA A 85 -7.33 -37.77 -30.69
CA ALA A 85 -6.72 -38.64 -31.67
C ALA A 85 -7.78 -39.31 -32.60
N GLU A 86 -8.88 -39.75 -32.02
CA GLU A 86 -9.98 -40.38 -32.81
C GLU A 86 -10.81 -39.36 -33.63
N GLN A 87 -10.96 -38.13 -33.08
CA GLN A 87 -11.76 -37.06 -33.68
C GLN A 87 -11.10 -35.70 -33.56
N PRO A 88 -10.13 -35.36 -34.40
CA PRO A 88 -9.31 -34.13 -34.28
C PRO A 88 -10.10 -32.81 -34.22
N LYS A 89 -11.30 -32.76 -34.76
CA LYS A 89 -12.18 -31.56 -34.68
C LYS A 89 -12.47 -31.13 -33.24
N TYR A 90 -12.48 -32.08 -32.29
CA TYR A 90 -12.74 -31.77 -30.90
C TYR A 90 -11.50 -31.19 -30.14
N ALA A 91 -10.32 -31.37 -30.70
CA ALA A 91 -9.10 -30.75 -30.16
C ALA A 91 -9.13 -29.21 -30.12
N THR A 92 -10.03 -28.58 -30.90
CA THR A 92 -10.29 -27.14 -30.86
C THR A 92 -11.58 -26.82 -30.11
N VAL A 93 -12.63 -27.57 -30.31
CA VAL A 93 -13.97 -27.31 -29.75
C VAL A 93 -13.92 -27.31 -28.20
N PHE A 94 -13.30 -28.34 -27.59
CA PHE A 94 -13.23 -28.47 -26.15
C PHE A 94 -12.38 -27.37 -25.48
N PRO A 95 -11.14 -27.10 -25.92
CA PRO A 95 -10.35 -26.01 -25.37
C PRO A 95 -11.03 -24.65 -25.51
N MET A 96 -11.68 -24.36 -26.64
CA MET A 96 -12.41 -23.11 -26.83
C MET A 96 -13.63 -23.00 -25.91
N ALA A 97 -14.36 -24.10 -25.70
CA ALA A 97 -15.46 -24.10 -24.73
C ALA A 97 -14.98 -23.84 -23.30
N ALA A 98 -13.81 -24.40 -22.92
CA ALA A 98 -13.19 -24.13 -21.63
C ALA A 98 -12.71 -22.69 -21.50
N VAL A 99 -12.08 -22.14 -22.53
CA VAL A 99 -11.66 -20.72 -22.58
C VAL A 99 -12.88 -19.80 -22.45
N LYS A 100 -13.97 -20.11 -23.15
CA LYS A 100 -15.21 -19.32 -23.09
C LYS A 100 -15.79 -19.33 -21.68
N GLN A 101 -15.86 -20.51 -21.03
CA GLN A 101 -16.34 -20.62 -19.67
C GLN A 101 -15.43 -19.83 -18.69
N ALA A 102 -14.10 -19.99 -18.77
CA ALA A 102 -13.17 -19.25 -17.92
C ALA A 102 -13.34 -17.73 -18.10
N ASN A 103 -13.47 -17.25 -19.35
CA ASN A 103 -13.72 -15.84 -19.63
C ASN A 103 -15.06 -15.36 -19.05
N THR A 104 -16.12 -16.17 -19.14
CA THR A 104 -17.43 -15.83 -18.54
C THR A 104 -17.33 -15.71 -17.02
N VAL A 105 -16.70 -16.67 -16.34
CA VAL A 105 -16.54 -16.68 -14.88
C VAL A 105 -15.64 -15.54 -14.42
N LEU A 106 -14.53 -15.28 -15.12
CA LEU A 106 -13.62 -14.18 -14.82
C LEU A 106 -14.29 -12.81 -14.98
N ASN A 107 -15.08 -12.62 -16.05
CA ASN A 107 -15.80 -11.36 -16.26
C ASN A 107 -16.89 -11.15 -15.19
N TYR A 108 -17.58 -12.22 -14.79
CA TYR A 108 -18.54 -12.14 -13.69
C TYR A 108 -17.86 -11.74 -12.39
N TYR A 109 -16.78 -12.43 -12.02
CA TYR A 109 -16.01 -12.13 -10.82
C TYR A 109 -15.42 -10.72 -10.85
N GLY A 110 -14.87 -10.29 -11.99
CA GLY A 110 -14.34 -8.93 -12.17
C GLY A 110 -15.41 -7.87 -11.91
N LYS A 111 -16.65 -8.05 -12.40
CA LYS A 111 -17.74 -7.12 -12.09
C LYS A 111 -18.09 -7.07 -10.61
N ARG A 112 -18.07 -8.23 -9.91
CA ARG A 112 -18.34 -8.27 -8.46
C ARG A 112 -17.24 -7.60 -7.65
N THR A 113 -15.98 -7.82 -7.99
CA THR A 113 -14.84 -7.13 -7.32
C THR A 113 -14.80 -5.63 -7.59
N GLU A 114 -15.15 -5.20 -8.81
CA GLU A 114 -15.29 -3.78 -9.15
C GLU A 114 -16.48 -3.13 -8.40
N LEU A 115 -17.59 -3.84 -8.26
CA LEU A 115 -18.72 -3.36 -7.45
C LEU A 115 -18.30 -3.22 -5.98
N ALA A 116 -17.58 -4.20 -5.43
CA ALA A 116 -17.07 -4.15 -4.05
C ALA A 116 -16.18 -2.91 -3.81
N LYS A 117 -15.28 -2.59 -4.75
CA LYS A 117 -14.45 -1.38 -4.67
C LYS A 117 -15.28 -0.10 -4.73
N LYS A 118 -16.27 -0.05 -5.62
CA LYS A 118 -17.17 1.11 -5.72
C LYS A 118 -18.01 1.30 -4.47
N LEU A 119 -18.52 0.22 -3.88
CA LEU A 119 -19.26 0.24 -2.62
C LEU A 119 -18.44 0.84 -1.49
N TYR A 120 -17.19 0.37 -1.35
CA TYR A 120 -16.28 0.92 -0.35
C TYR A 120 -16.04 2.41 -0.53
N SER A 121 -15.60 2.84 -1.72
CA SER A 121 -15.28 4.25 -1.97
C SER A 121 -16.49 5.16 -1.81
N MET A 122 -17.64 4.73 -2.31
CA MET A 122 -18.87 5.51 -2.20
C MET A 122 -19.42 5.54 -0.77
N GLY A 123 -19.51 4.39 -0.11
CA GLY A 123 -20.04 4.31 1.25
C GLY A 123 -19.22 5.13 2.25
N VAL A 124 -17.89 4.99 2.19
CA VAL A 124 -16.98 5.82 3.02
C VAL A 124 -17.12 7.30 2.67
N GLY A 125 -17.23 7.65 1.38
CA GLY A 125 -17.46 9.03 0.95
C GLY A 125 -18.77 9.58 1.48
N MET A 126 -19.86 8.83 1.34
CA MET A 126 -21.19 9.25 1.84
C MET A 126 -21.23 9.41 3.36
N TYR A 127 -20.63 8.48 4.12
CA TYR A 127 -20.61 8.61 5.58
C TYR A 127 -19.79 9.82 6.06
N ARG A 128 -18.69 10.13 5.38
CA ARG A 128 -17.94 11.37 5.61
C ARG A 128 -18.78 12.60 5.29
N ASP A 129 -19.45 12.61 4.13
CA ASP A 129 -20.32 13.71 3.73
C ASP A 129 -21.48 13.89 4.73
N TYR A 130 -22.00 12.81 5.30
CA TYR A 130 -22.97 12.84 6.39
C TYR A 130 -22.43 13.60 7.61
N LYS A 131 -21.23 13.27 8.07
CA LYS A 131 -20.59 13.96 9.21
C LYS A 131 -20.36 15.45 8.91
N TYR A 132 -19.88 15.75 7.70
CA TYR A 132 -19.72 17.14 7.26
C TYR A 132 -21.04 17.91 7.26
N LEU A 133 -22.12 17.31 6.77
CA LEU A 133 -23.45 17.95 6.76
C LEU A 133 -24.04 18.10 8.17
N CYS A 134 -23.81 17.15 9.06
CA CYS A 134 -24.13 17.32 10.48
C CYS A 134 -23.46 18.56 11.06
N SER A 135 -22.15 18.70 10.83
CA SER A 135 -21.40 19.89 11.28
C SER A 135 -21.89 21.17 10.62
N LYS A 136 -22.16 21.16 9.30
CA LYS A 136 -22.67 22.32 8.54
C LYS A 136 -24.02 22.85 9.08
N TYR A 137 -24.89 21.94 9.49
CA TYR A 137 -26.22 22.28 10.01
C TYR A 137 -26.27 22.33 11.54
N ASP A 138 -25.12 22.23 12.20
CA ASP A 138 -25.02 22.20 13.67
C ASP A 138 -25.94 21.13 14.28
N LEU A 139 -25.80 19.91 13.79
CA LEU A 139 -26.56 18.74 14.21
C LEU A 139 -25.60 17.67 14.77
N THR A 140 -26.04 17.02 15.87
CA THR A 140 -25.26 15.89 16.43
C THR A 140 -25.16 14.74 15.45
N GLU A 141 -23.97 14.15 15.33
CA GLU A 141 -23.73 12.97 14.51
C GLU A 141 -24.36 11.73 15.16
N LYS A 142 -25.07 10.94 14.37
CA LYS A 142 -25.44 9.57 14.76
C LYS A 142 -24.33 8.65 14.26
N GLN A 143 -23.79 7.83 15.14
CA GLN A 143 -22.75 6.87 14.79
C GLN A 143 -23.39 5.62 14.17
N LEU A 144 -22.90 5.22 13.02
CA LEU A 144 -23.21 3.95 12.42
C LEU A 144 -22.06 2.98 12.74
N MET A 145 -22.24 2.12 13.74
CA MET A 145 -21.20 1.24 14.28
C MET A 145 -20.53 0.35 13.20
N SER A 146 -21.30 -0.05 12.17
CA SER A 146 -20.80 -0.81 11.03
C SER A 146 -19.78 -0.04 10.17
N MET A 147 -19.76 1.30 10.26
CA MET A 147 -18.84 2.15 9.50
C MET A 147 -17.52 2.45 10.22
N GLU A 148 -17.40 2.10 11.51
CA GLU A 148 -16.19 2.43 12.29
C GLU A 148 -14.98 1.51 12.00
N HIS A 149 -15.24 0.32 11.45
CA HIS A 149 -14.20 -0.70 11.20
C HIS A 149 -14.12 -1.14 9.73
N LEU A 150 -14.50 -0.27 8.82
CA LEU A 150 -14.49 -0.56 7.39
C LEU A 150 -13.06 -0.73 6.85
N VAL A 151 -12.86 -1.85 6.19
CA VAL A 151 -11.64 -2.12 5.43
C VAL A 151 -11.99 -2.28 3.94
N PRO A 152 -11.13 -1.85 3.02
CA PRO A 152 -11.33 -2.13 1.59
C PRO A 152 -11.27 -3.63 1.32
N LEU A 153 -11.84 -4.06 0.19
CA LEU A 153 -11.73 -5.46 -0.24
C LEU A 153 -10.26 -5.88 -0.27
N GLU A 154 -9.93 -6.95 0.44
CA GLU A 154 -8.56 -7.45 0.54
C GLU A 154 -7.95 -7.73 -0.84
N GLN A 155 -6.69 -7.37 -0.99
CA GLN A 155 -5.93 -7.60 -2.23
C GLN A 155 -5.86 -9.08 -2.63
N SER A 156 -5.98 -9.99 -1.67
CA SER A 156 -6.03 -11.45 -1.89
C SER A 156 -7.20 -11.88 -2.76
N TYR A 157 -8.30 -11.13 -2.77
CA TYR A 157 -9.47 -11.37 -3.63
C TYR A 157 -9.31 -10.78 -5.04
N ILE A 158 -8.37 -9.86 -5.27
CA ILE A 158 -8.17 -9.28 -6.59
C ILE A 158 -7.35 -10.25 -7.43
N LEU A 159 -7.87 -10.58 -8.61
CA LEU A 159 -7.17 -11.45 -9.55
C LEU A 159 -6.12 -10.66 -10.34
N GLU A 160 -5.04 -11.36 -10.72
CA GLU A 160 -4.02 -10.80 -11.58
C GLU A 160 -4.60 -10.45 -12.97
N GLU A 161 -4.49 -9.19 -13.38
CA GLU A 161 -5.05 -8.68 -14.65
C GLU A 161 -4.66 -9.50 -15.87
N TRP A 162 -3.45 -10.06 -15.89
CA TRP A 162 -2.98 -10.87 -17.01
C TRP A 162 -3.80 -12.17 -17.19
N LYS A 163 -4.40 -12.75 -16.13
CA LYS A 163 -5.25 -13.94 -16.22
C LYS A 163 -6.52 -13.62 -16.99
N GLN A 164 -7.18 -12.50 -16.64
CA GLN A 164 -8.37 -12.04 -17.36
C GLN A 164 -8.04 -11.68 -18.81
N GLY A 165 -6.97 -10.91 -19.04
CA GLY A 165 -6.51 -10.53 -20.37
C GLY A 165 -6.15 -11.72 -21.24
N TYR A 166 -5.56 -12.78 -20.68
CA TYR A 166 -5.24 -14.01 -21.40
C TYR A 166 -6.50 -14.71 -21.95
N PHE A 167 -7.50 -14.98 -21.11
CA PHE A 167 -8.72 -15.64 -21.55
C PHE A 167 -9.59 -14.76 -22.45
N GLN A 168 -9.64 -13.46 -22.20
CA GLN A 168 -10.31 -12.50 -23.07
C GLN A 168 -9.68 -12.44 -24.47
N ALA A 169 -8.34 -12.41 -24.54
CA ALA A 169 -7.63 -12.40 -25.81
C ALA A 169 -7.86 -13.70 -26.61
N LEU A 170 -7.90 -14.87 -25.95
CA LEU A 170 -8.19 -16.14 -26.59
C LEU A 170 -9.66 -16.23 -27.05
N ALA A 171 -10.59 -15.81 -26.21
CA ALA A 171 -12.03 -15.84 -26.53
C ALA A 171 -12.41 -14.93 -27.70
N GLY A 172 -11.67 -13.83 -27.89
CA GLY A 172 -11.87 -12.89 -29.00
C GLY A 172 -11.20 -13.25 -30.32
N LYS A 173 -10.46 -14.38 -30.41
CA LYS A 173 -9.78 -14.81 -31.64
C LYS A 173 -10.75 -15.58 -32.58
N ASP A 174 -10.52 -15.40 -33.86
CA ASP A 174 -11.24 -16.23 -34.87
C ASP A 174 -10.79 -17.69 -34.82
N MET A 175 -11.66 -18.58 -35.28
CA MET A 175 -11.45 -20.04 -35.24
C MET A 175 -10.20 -20.48 -36.02
N GLN A 176 -9.80 -19.77 -37.07
CA GLN A 176 -8.58 -20.13 -37.83
C GLN A 176 -7.32 -19.82 -37.04
N SER A 177 -7.27 -18.69 -36.38
CA SER A 177 -6.18 -18.28 -35.51
C SER A 177 -6.05 -19.24 -34.32
N VAL A 178 -7.17 -19.65 -33.71
CA VAL A 178 -7.19 -20.61 -32.61
C VAL A 178 -6.77 -21.99 -33.06
N ASN A 179 -7.25 -22.46 -34.21
CA ASN A 179 -6.83 -23.74 -34.79
C ASN A 179 -5.34 -23.77 -35.10
N ALA A 180 -4.77 -22.67 -35.58
CA ALA A 180 -3.33 -22.57 -35.81
C ALA A 180 -2.52 -22.65 -34.51
N PHE A 181 -3.06 -22.17 -33.40
CA PHE A 181 -2.41 -22.18 -32.10
C PHE A 181 -2.63 -23.48 -31.31
N LEU A 182 -3.87 -23.98 -31.24
CA LEU A 182 -4.24 -25.15 -30.46
C LEU A 182 -4.25 -26.48 -31.27
N GLY A 183 -4.42 -26.42 -32.58
CA GLY A 183 -4.64 -27.59 -33.43
C GLY A 183 -3.37 -28.34 -33.85
N THR A 184 -2.19 -27.82 -33.60
CA THR A 184 -0.90 -28.44 -33.98
C THR A 184 -0.38 -29.46 -32.97
N ASP A 185 -0.79 -29.32 -31.70
CA ASP A 185 -0.43 -30.24 -30.61
C ASP A 185 -1.59 -30.39 -29.63
N PHE A 186 -2.10 -31.62 -29.49
CA PHE A 186 -3.18 -31.91 -28.53
C PHE A 186 -2.80 -31.58 -27.09
N ALA A 187 -1.55 -31.69 -26.71
CA ALA A 187 -1.07 -31.36 -25.37
C ALA A 187 -1.29 -29.89 -25.05
N VAL A 188 -1.15 -28.99 -26.02
CA VAL A 188 -1.40 -27.53 -25.83
C VAL A 188 -2.88 -27.29 -25.57
N GLY A 189 -3.79 -27.92 -26.34
CA GLY A 189 -5.23 -27.80 -26.14
C GLY A 189 -5.69 -28.33 -24.80
N ILE A 190 -5.22 -29.52 -24.41
CA ILE A 190 -5.51 -30.13 -23.09
C ILE A 190 -4.96 -29.29 -21.98
N GLY A 191 -3.72 -28.80 -22.10
CA GLY A 191 -3.10 -27.89 -21.12
C GLY A 191 -3.90 -26.60 -20.92
N THR A 192 -4.42 -26.00 -22.00
CA THR A 192 -5.29 -24.83 -21.96
C THR A 192 -6.62 -25.12 -21.25
N MET A 193 -7.23 -26.30 -21.50
CA MET A 193 -8.45 -26.71 -20.79
C MET A 193 -8.22 -26.86 -19.29
N LEU A 194 -7.18 -27.58 -18.88
CA LEU A 194 -6.87 -27.82 -17.48
C LEU A 194 -6.50 -26.52 -16.77
N TYR A 195 -5.81 -25.61 -17.46
CA TYR A 195 -5.51 -24.29 -16.92
C TYR A 195 -6.77 -23.44 -16.74
N ALA A 196 -7.70 -23.47 -17.70
CA ALA A 196 -9.00 -22.83 -17.54
C ALA A 196 -9.76 -23.36 -16.31
N GLY A 197 -9.79 -24.69 -16.12
CA GLY A 197 -10.39 -25.32 -14.94
C GLY A 197 -9.74 -24.88 -13.63
N LYS A 198 -8.41 -24.80 -13.59
CA LYS A 198 -7.67 -24.31 -12.42
C LYS A 198 -8.01 -22.85 -12.08
N VAL A 199 -8.06 -21.97 -13.08
CA VAL A 199 -8.40 -20.55 -12.86
C VAL A 199 -9.85 -20.41 -12.41
N ILE A 200 -10.79 -21.18 -12.97
CA ILE A 200 -12.18 -21.21 -12.48
C ILE A 200 -12.21 -21.62 -11.01
N ASN A 201 -11.50 -22.68 -10.61
CA ASN A 201 -11.43 -23.11 -9.21
C ASN A 201 -10.86 -22.03 -8.28
N GLU A 202 -9.82 -21.29 -8.73
CA GLU A 202 -9.26 -20.15 -7.99
C GLU A 202 -10.33 -19.06 -7.78
N VAL A 203 -11.07 -18.71 -8.81
CA VAL A 203 -12.17 -17.73 -8.72
C VAL A 203 -13.25 -18.19 -7.76
N LEU A 204 -13.70 -19.47 -7.88
CA LEU A 204 -14.75 -20.00 -7.02
C LEU A 204 -14.35 -20.04 -5.54
N ALA A 205 -13.08 -20.31 -5.25
CA ALA A 205 -12.56 -20.29 -3.89
C ALA A 205 -12.55 -18.86 -3.27
N LYS A 206 -12.44 -17.83 -4.11
CA LYS A 206 -12.46 -16.43 -3.67
C LYS A 206 -13.88 -15.83 -3.69
N MET A 207 -14.81 -16.42 -4.40
CA MET A 207 -16.15 -15.88 -4.59
C MET A 207 -16.92 -15.71 -3.27
N GLU A 208 -16.77 -16.66 -2.35
CA GLU A 208 -17.44 -16.62 -1.05
C GLU A 208 -17.04 -15.36 -0.26
N GLY A 209 -15.75 -15.03 -0.17
CA GLY A 209 -15.30 -13.85 0.54
C GLY A 209 -15.71 -12.54 -0.13
N VAL A 210 -15.74 -12.48 -1.47
CA VAL A 210 -16.26 -11.30 -2.19
C VAL A 210 -17.76 -11.13 -1.97
N ARG A 211 -18.53 -12.23 -2.01
CA ARG A 211 -19.96 -12.21 -1.71
C ARG A 211 -20.24 -11.72 -0.30
N ASP A 212 -19.53 -12.27 0.71
CA ASP A 212 -19.72 -11.90 2.11
C ASP A 212 -19.41 -10.41 2.33
N TYR A 213 -18.40 -9.90 1.61
CA TYR A 213 -18.08 -8.49 1.60
C TYR A 213 -19.17 -7.63 0.94
N LEU A 214 -19.78 -8.09 -0.15
CA LEU A 214 -20.90 -7.41 -0.80
C LEU A 214 -22.15 -7.40 0.08
N HIS A 215 -22.48 -8.50 0.76
CA HIS A 215 -23.59 -8.58 1.71
C HIS A 215 -23.40 -7.61 2.88
N TYR A 216 -22.17 -7.55 3.42
CA TYR A 216 -21.86 -6.58 4.47
C TYR A 216 -22.14 -5.13 4.04
N TRP A 217 -21.76 -4.76 2.82
CA TRP A 217 -22.08 -3.44 2.26
C TRP A 217 -23.57 -3.25 1.97
N GLN A 218 -24.26 -4.32 1.60
CA GLN A 218 -25.70 -4.30 1.37
C GLN A 218 -26.43 -3.85 2.65
N ASP A 219 -26.09 -4.43 3.79
CA ASP A 219 -26.67 -4.07 5.08
C ASP A 219 -26.34 -2.63 5.50
N ILE A 220 -25.09 -2.17 5.24
CA ILE A 220 -24.67 -0.80 5.56
C ILE A 220 -25.45 0.26 4.76
N LEU A 221 -25.70 0.01 3.48
CA LEU A 221 -26.35 1.02 2.63
C LEU A 221 -27.85 1.08 2.82
N LEU A 222 -28.50 -0.08 2.94
CA LEU A 222 -29.96 -0.19 3.06
C LEU A 222 -30.34 -1.51 3.75
N GLU A 223 -30.82 -1.44 5.00
CA GLU A 223 -31.21 -2.58 5.84
C GLU A 223 -32.71 -2.53 6.19
N GLU A 224 -33.33 -3.70 6.45
CA GLU A 224 -34.72 -3.76 6.89
C GLU A 224 -34.95 -3.07 8.23
N GLY A 225 -33.96 -3.04 9.12
CA GLY A 225 -34.01 -2.42 10.45
C GLY A 225 -33.87 -0.91 10.46
N GLY A 226 -33.42 -0.30 9.37
CA GLY A 226 -33.23 1.15 9.25
C GLY A 226 -32.02 1.71 10.00
N ASP A 227 -31.05 0.86 10.41
CA ASP A 227 -29.76 1.30 10.97
C ASP A 227 -28.71 1.27 9.86
N ASP A 228 -28.96 2.08 8.83
CA ASP A 228 -28.23 2.09 7.57
C ASP A 228 -27.92 3.54 7.11
N LEU A 229 -27.10 3.65 6.08
CA LEU A 229 -26.67 4.95 5.56
C LEU A 229 -27.83 5.74 4.92
N PHE A 230 -28.80 5.06 4.30
CA PHE A 230 -29.97 5.71 3.72
C PHE A 230 -30.82 6.35 4.83
N GLN A 231 -31.05 5.66 5.95
CA GLN A 231 -31.80 6.18 7.07
C GLN A 231 -31.07 7.34 7.76
N LEU A 232 -29.72 7.28 7.85
CA LEU A 232 -28.94 8.40 8.39
C LEU A 232 -29.16 9.69 7.60
N TYR A 233 -29.19 9.62 6.28
CA TYR A 233 -29.46 10.79 5.44
C TYR A 233 -30.90 11.24 5.51
N PHE A 234 -31.84 10.33 5.58
CA PHE A 234 -33.26 10.65 5.75
C PHE A 234 -33.49 11.39 7.07
N ASP A 235 -32.98 10.88 8.18
CA ASP A 235 -33.04 11.51 9.49
C ASP A 235 -32.34 12.88 9.51
N LEU A 236 -31.19 12.98 8.80
CA LEU A 236 -30.48 14.25 8.69
C LEU A 236 -31.31 15.32 8.02
N GLU A 237 -32.01 15.00 6.93
CA GLU A 237 -32.89 15.95 6.24
C GLU A 237 -34.02 16.39 7.11
N ILE A 238 -34.66 15.47 7.85
CA ILE A 238 -35.73 15.80 8.81
C ILE A 238 -35.20 16.80 9.87
N ARG A 239 -34.05 16.52 10.46
CA ARG A 239 -33.46 17.38 11.51
C ARG A 239 -33.00 18.73 10.97
N ALA A 240 -32.42 18.78 9.77
CA ALA A 240 -32.00 20.02 9.13
C ALA A 240 -33.24 20.91 8.76
N THR A 241 -34.31 20.29 8.26
CA THR A 241 -35.56 20.99 7.93
C THR A 241 -36.20 21.58 9.17
N ARG A 242 -36.20 20.89 10.32
CA ARG A 242 -36.70 21.41 11.61
C ARG A 242 -35.94 22.66 12.05
N LYS A 243 -34.67 22.79 11.75
CA LYS A 243 -33.88 24.01 11.99
C LYS A 243 -34.10 25.12 10.93
N GLY A 244 -34.95 24.88 9.94
CA GLY A 244 -35.19 25.84 8.85
C GLY A 244 -34.05 26.00 7.86
N ALA A 245 -33.13 25.03 7.80
CA ALA A 245 -32.02 25.05 6.89
C ALA A 245 -32.40 24.68 5.45
N ASP A 246 -31.63 25.15 4.45
CA ASP A 246 -31.76 24.70 3.07
C ASP A 246 -31.14 23.30 2.94
N THR A 247 -31.97 22.29 2.65
CA THR A 247 -31.60 20.88 2.58
C THR A 247 -31.22 20.42 1.18
N SER A 248 -31.05 21.32 0.21
CA SER A 248 -30.75 20.97 -1.18
C SER A 248 -29.50 20.11 -1.33
N ASP A 249 -28.49 20.33 -0.50
CA ASP A 249 -27.26 19.53 -0.48
C ASP A 249 -27.51 18.08 0.00
N ILE A 250 -28.37 17.90 1.00
CA ILE A 250 -28.74 16.57 1.53
C ILE A 250 -29.54 15.83 0.46
N GLN A 251 -30.50 16.48 -0.18
CA GLN A 251 -31.32 15.91 -1.25
C GLN A 251 -30.45 15.42 -2.44
N GLN A 252 -29.48 16.24 -2.86
CA GLN A 252 -28.58 15.85 -3.94
C GLN A 252 -27.77 14.61 -3.59
N ARG A 253 -27.34 14.46 -2.34
CA ARG A 253 -26.59 13.27 -1.90
C ARG A 253 -27.50 12.06 -1.76
N MET A 254 -28.72 12.26 -1.29
CA MET A 254 -29.71 11.19 -1.22
C MET A 254 -30.06 10.67 -2.62
N GLU A 255 -30.27 11.55 -3.61
CA GLU A 255 -30.48 11.15 -5.01
C GLU A 255 -29.33 10.30 -5.54
N LYS A 256 -28.08 10.70 -5.29
CA LYS A 256 -26.87 9.91 -5.68
C LYS A 256 -26.85 8.55 -4.99
N LEU A 257 -27.20 8.47 -3.72
CA LEU A 257 -27.26 7.20 -2.98
C LEU A 257 -28.35 6.28 -3.55
N MET A 258 -29.54 6.81 -3.80
CA MET A 258 -30.67 6.08 -4.38
C MET A 258 -30.33 5.55 -5.78
N GLU A 259 -29.73 6.39 -6.64
CA GLU A 259 -29.28 5.98 -7.98
C GLU A 259 -28.25 4.85 -7.87
N PHE A 260 -27.29 4.96 -6.98
CA PHE A 260 -26.26 3.95 -6.78
C PHE A 260 -26.84 2.62 -6.27
N ILE A 261 -27.75 2.66 -5.26
CA ILE A 261 -28.44 1.48 -4.74
C ILE A 261 -29.20 0.76 -5.90
N HIS A 262 -29.90 1.53 -6.71
CA HIS A 262 -30.66 0.98 -7.84
C HIS A 262 -29.74 0.33 -8.90
N VAL A 263 -28.66 0.99 -9.28
CA VAL A 263 -27.73 0.51 -10.30
C VAL A 263 -26.84 -0.65 -9.80
N SER A 264 -26.68 -0.79 -8.49
CA SER A 264 -25.84 -1.86 -7.91
C SER A 264 -26.37 -3.27 -8.13
N GLU A 265 -27.69 -3.41 -8.34
CA GLU A 265 -28.39 -4.72 -8.48
C GLU A 265 -28.15 -5.67 -7.27
N LEU A 266 -27.88 -5.11 -6.09
CA LEU A 266 -27.65 -5.90 -4.87
C LEU A 266 -28.92 -6.27 -4.13
N TYR A 267 -30.02 -5.55 -4.38
CA TYR A 267 -31.25 -5.66 -3.61
C TYR A 267 -32.40 -6.16 -4.46
N ASP A 268 -33.42 -6.72 -3.80
CA ASP A 268 -34.70 -6.97 -4.42
C ASP A 268 -35.38 -5.65 -4.83
N GLU A 269 -35.81 -5.55 -6.08
CA GLU A 269 -36.39 -4.32 -6.63
C GLU A 269 -37.63 -3.84 -5.84
N LYS A 270 -38.42 -4.77 -5.29
CA LYS A 270 -39.59 -4.43 -4.48
C LYS A 270 -39.19 -3.80 -3.16
N PHE A 271 -38.17 -4.35 -2.48
CA PHE A 271 -37.65 -3.82 -1.22
C PHE A 271 -37.08 -2.40 -1.40
N VAL A 272 -36.23 -2.19 -2.42
CA VAL A 272 -35.70 -0.86 -2.75
C VAL A 272 -36.83 0.15 -2.99
N ARG A 273 -37.80 -0.26 -3.77
CA ARG A 273 -38.94 0.61 -4.11
C ARG A 273 -39.78 0.98 -2.90
N GLU A 274 -40.00 0.07 -1.97
CA GLU A 274 -40.75 0.35 -0.72
C GLU A 274 -39.99 1.39 0.13
N ARG A 275 -38.69 1.28 0.29
CA ARG A 275 -37.87 2.24 1.04
C ARG A 275 -37.80 3.61 0.36
N PHE A 276 -37.67 3.66 -0.97
CA PHE A 276 -37.59 4.93 -1.70
C PHE A 276 -38.91 5.67 -1.71
N ILE A 277 -40.08 4.97 -1.82
CA ILE A 277 -41.40 5.58 -1.72
C ILE A 277 -41.63 6.20 -0.34
N GLU A 278 -41.12 5.61 0.72
CA GLU A 278 -41.17 6.15 2.07
C GLU A 278 -40.49 7.53 2.15
N TYR A 279 -39.30 7.67 1.59
CA TYR A 279 -38.58 8.93 1.52
C TYR A 279 -39.23 9.94 0.57
N GLU A 280 -39.52 9.54 -0.68
CA GLU A 280 -40.08 10.40 -1.71
C GLU A 280 -41.50 10.92 -1.34
N GLY A 281 -42.25 10.13 -0.59
CA GLY A 281 -43.59 10.48 -0.11
C GLY A 281 -43.60 11.24 1.21
N TYR A 282 -42.45 11.48 1.83
CA TYR A 282 -42.37 12.17 3.11
C TYR A 282 -42.57 13.67 2.92
N ASP A 283 -43.50 14.25 3.70
CA ASP A 283 -43.82 15.69 3.64
C ASP A 283 -42.92 16.49 4.59
N PHE A 284 -41.76 16.90 4.10
CA PHE A 284 -40.82 17.74 4.86
C PHE A 284 -41.39 19.11 5.22
N THR A 285 -42.45 19.58 4.59
CA THR A 285 -43.06 20.88 4.88
C THR A 285 -44.04 20.80 6.06
N ALA A 286 -44.53 19.62 6.40
CA ALA A 286 -45.44 19.37 7.50
C ALA A 286 -44.73 19.10 8.85
N ILE A 287 -43.43 19.22 8.91
CA ILE A 287 -42.65 19.02 10.14
C ILE A 287 -42.99 20.19 11.11
N PRO A 288 -43.54 19.92 12.31
CA PRO A 288 -43.74 20.98 13.29
C PRO A 288 -42.40 21.59 13.69
N GLU A 289 -42.30 22.91 13.76
CA GLU A 289 -41.22 23.57 14.47
C GLU A 289 -41.32 23.12 15.94
N GLU A 290 -40.44 22.24 16.39
CA GLU A 290 -40.32 21.90 17.79
C GLU A 290 -39.73 23.11 18.51
N GLU A 291 -40.40 23.55 19.60
CA GLU A 291 -39.79 24.42 20.59
C GLU A 291 -38.48 23.69 21.03
N ILE A 292 -37.37 24.35 20.82
CA ILE A 292 -36.05 23.87 21.21
C ILE A 292 -36.09 23.65 22.72
N GLU A 293 -36.23 22.38 23.18
CA GLU A 293 -35.84 22.07 24.55
C GLU A 293 -34.33 22.35 24.63
N PRO A 294 -33.87 23.17 25.57
CA PRO A 294 -32.46 23.46 25.68
C PRO A 294 -31.72 22.15 25.94
N GLU A 295 -30.90 21.73 24.97
CA GLU A 295 -29.89 20.71 25.19
C GLU A 295 -29.15 21.08 26.48
N THR A 296 -29.01 20.15 27.40
CA THR A 296 -28.49 20.41 28.75
C THR A 296 -27.17 21.16 28.67
N GLU A 297 -27.01 22.22 29.53
CA GLU A 297 -25.80 23.06 29.63
C GLU A 297 -24.46 22.22 29.64
N ALA A 298 -24.51 20.92 29.86
CA ALA A 298 -23.37 20.01 29.81
C ALA A 298 -22.99 19.63 28.37
N GLU A 299 -23.92 19.56 27.41
CA GLU A 299 -23.64 19.24 26.00
C GLU A 299 -23.23 20.50 25.21
N GLU A 300 -23.85 21.67 25.51
CA GLU A 300 -23.42 22.97 24.98
C GLU A 300 -21.99 23.30 25.46
N ASN A 301 -21.68 23.09 26.73
CA ASN A 301 -20.32 23.29 27.26
C ASN A 301 -19.30 22.30 26.68
N ALA A 302 -19.68 21.09 26.31
CA ALA A 302 -18.80 20.12 25.64
C ALA A 302 -18.58 20.49 24.17
N ALA A 303 -19.62 20.95 23.46
CA ALA A 303 -19.52 21.43 22.09
C ALA A 303 -18.76 22.76 21.97
N GLU A 304 -19.03 23.72 22.88
CA GLU A 304 -18.23 24.97 22.97
C GLU A 304 -16.79 24.71 23.40
N ALA A 305 -16.54 23.74 24.31
CA ALA A 305 -15.19 23.36 24.70
C ALA A 305 -14.45 22.67 23.54
N ALA A 306 -15.11 21.82 22.76
CA ALA A 306 -14.53 21.20 21.56
C ALA A 306 -14.29 22.22 20.43
N GLN A 307 -15.18 23.19 20.24
CA GLN A 307 -14.99 24.27 19.28
C GLN A 307 -13.91 25.28 19.76
N ALA A 308 -13.84 25.56 21.06
CA ALA A 308 -12.78 26.36 21.64
C ALA A 308 -11.41 25.66 21.62
N GLU A 309 -11.38 24.34 21.76
CA GLU A 309 -10.14 23.54 21.61
C GLU A 309 -9.63 23.52 20.17
N LEU A 310 -10.50 23.58 19.16
CA LEU A 310 -10.08 23.60 17.76
C LEU A 310 -9.68 24.98 17.23
N GLY A 311 -10.05 26.09 17.89
CA GLY A 311 -9.62 27.44 17.55
C GLY A 311 -9.94 27.88 16.12
N ILE A 312 -10.93 27.27 15.45
CA ILE A 312 -11.27 27.54 14.06
C ILE A 312 -12.42 28.56 14.04
N SER A 313 -12.12 29.78 13.60
CA SER A 313 -13.21 30.70 13.23
C SER A 313 -13.80 30.28 11.87
N PRO A 314 -15.11 30.46 11.63
CA PRO A 314 -15.71 30.20 10.33
C PRO A 314 -15.01 30.94 9.16
N GLU A 315 -14.38 32.07 9.43
CA GLU A 315 -13.58 32.87 8.47
C GLU A 315 -12.28 32.18 8.05
N ALA A 316 -11.69 31.36 8.91
CA ALA A 316 -10.49 30.59 8.61
C ALA A 316 -10.72 29.48 7.57
N VAL A 317 -11.94 28.99 7.45
CA VAL A 317 -12.34 27.99 6.43
C VAL A 317 -12.45 28.62 5.04
N SER A 318 -12.80 29.90 4.95
CA SER A 318 -12.92 30.62 3.67
C SER A 318 -11.57 31.01 3.05
N ASP A 319 -10.52 31.17 3.86
CA ASP A 319 -9.19 31.56 3.42
C ASP A 319 -8.09 30.84 4.23
N PRO A 320 -7.81 29.57 3.92
CA PRO A 320 -6.80 28.78 4.64
C PRO A 320 -5.41 29.42 4.63
N LEU A 321 -5.03 30.08 3.54
CA LEU A 321 -3.72 30.72 3.43
C LEU A 321 -3.60 31.91 4.38
N ALA A 322 -4.61 32.79 4.46
CA ALA A 322 -4.61 33.88 5.41
C ALA A 322 -4.50 33.39 6.85
N TYR A 323 -5.30 32.42 7.22
CA TYR A 323 -5.27 31.80 8.54
C TYR A 323 -3.88 31.29 8.92
N ILE A 324 -3.21 30.55 8.03
CA ILE A 324 -1.86 30.01 8.27
C ILE A 324 -0.85 31.14 8.47
N LEU A 325 -0.91 32.18 7.64
CA LEU A 325 0.05 33.29 7.69
C LEU A 325 -0.16 34.16 8.94
N GLU A 326 -1.42 34.40 9.34
CA GLU A 326 -1.75 35.09 10.58
C GLU A 326 -1.34 34.26 11.82
N TYR A 327 -1.58 32.94 11.76
CA TYR A 327 -1.11 32.04 12.81
C TYR A 327 0.41 32.05 12.95
N ALA A 328 1.12 32.15 11.86
CA ALA A 328 2.57 32.33 11.83
C ALA A 328 3.04 33.75 12.18
N SER A 329 2.13 34.65 12.59
CA SER A 329 2.40 36.03 13.00
C SER A 329 2.93 36.96 11.91
N TYR A 330 2.50 36.75 10.67
CA TYR A 330 2.77 37.67 9.57
C TYR A 330 1.78 38.82 9.55
N ASP A 331 2.24 40.02 9.18
CA ASP A 331 1.39 41.19 9.02
C ASP A 331 0.67 41.20 7.67
N ALA A 332 -0.36 42.03 7.53
CA ALA A 332 -1.21 42.09 6.34
C ALA A 332 -0.42 42.41 5.05
N GLU A 333 0.63 43.22 5.13
CA GLU A 333 1.46 43.59 3.97
C GLU A 333 2.24 42.37 3.47
N LYS A 334 2.81 41.59 4.38
CA LYS A 334 3.55 40.38 4.06
C LYS A 334 2.63 39.27 3.57
N ILE A 335 1.44 39.15 4.14
CA ILE A 335 0.39 38.21 3.66
C ILE A 335 0.06 38.51 2.21
N GLU A 336 -0.18 39.76 1.86
CA GLU A 336 -0.50 40.16 0.48
C GLU A 336 0.67 39.92 -0.48
N GLU A 337 1.91 40.15 -0.05
CA GLU A 337 3.10 39.82 -0.86
C GLU A 337 3.17 38.32 -1.17
N ILE A 338 2.93 37.44 -0.20
CA ILE A 338 2.95 35.98 -0.35
C ILE A 338 1.82 35.53 -1.26
N ARG A 339 0.60 36.04 -1.06
CA ARG A 339 -0.54 35.78 -1.97
C ARG A 339 -0.22 36.13 -3.40
N LYS A 340 0.41 37.28 -3.64
CA LYS A 340 0.80 37.70 -4.96
C LYS A 340 1.82 36.78 -5.60
N GLN A 341 2.76 36.23 -4.82
CA GLN A 341 3.72 35.24 -5.31
C GLN A 341 3.02 33.93 -5.72
N ILE A 342 2.10 33.44 -4.91
CA ILE A 342 1.32 32.23 -5.21
C ILE A 342 0.42 32.46 -6.43
N ALA A 343 -0.27 33.61 -6.51
CA ALA A 343 -1.08 33.96 -7.66
C ALA A 343 -0.24 34.05 -8.95
N THR A 344 0.98 34.65 -8.87
CA THR A 344 1.90 34.70 -10.00
C THR A 344 2.32 33.31 -10.45
N TYR A 345 2.49 32.37 -9.53
CA TYR A 345 2.81 30.98 -9.85
C TYR A 345 1.62 30.26 -10.50
N ARG A 346 0.40 30.46 -9.99
CA ARG A 346 -0.85 29.91 -10.54
C ARG A 346 -1.10 30.40 -11.99
N ASP A 347 -0.81 31.65 -12.26
CA ASP A 347 -1.07 32.28 -13.57
C ASP A 347 0.00 31.94 -14.63
N LEU A 348 1.03 31.13 -14.27
CA LEU A 348 2.02 30.68 -15.24
C LEU A 348 1.40 29.75 -16.28
N PRO A 349 1.72 29.92 -17.57
CA PRO A 349 1.23 29.07 -18.64
C PRO A 349 1.76 27.62 -18.54
N ASP A 350 2.92 27.43 -17.92
CA ASP A 350 3.52 26.13 -17.66
C ASP A 350 4.31 26.20 -16.34
N ILE A 351 3.68 25.69 -15.27
CA ILE A 351 4.28 25.64 -13.93
C ILE A 351 5.45 24.66 -13.83
N TYR A 352 5.59 23.73 -14.75
CA TYR A 352 6.69 22.75 -14.82
C TYR A 352 7.83 23.18 -15.75
N SER A 353 7.74 24.35 -16.34
CA SER A 353 8.77 24.89 -17.20
C SER A 353 10.15 24.90 -16.54
N THR A 354 11.17 24.62 -17.31
CA THR A 354 12.58 24.69 -16.89
C THR A 354 13.17 26.10 -17.00
N ASP A 355 12.38 27.10 -17.38
CA ASP A 355 12.81 28.47 -17.47
C ASP A 355 13.33 29.05 -16.16
N ASP A 356 14.34 29.88 -16.21
CA ASP A 356 14.97 30.47 -15.06
C ASP A 356 14.01 31.32 -14.20
N HIS A 357 13.00 31.94 -14.82
CA HIS A 357 11.98 32.72 -14.11
C HIS A 357 11.12 31.78 -13.24
N VAL A 358 10.58 30.72 -13.83
CA VAL A 358 9.77 29.72 -13.11
C VAL A 358 10.57 29.05 -11.99
N ARG A 359 11.82 28.69 -12.27
CA ARG A 359 12.72 28.10 -11.25
C ARG A 359 12.99 29.06 -10.08
N LYS A 360 13.17 30.35 -10.35
CA LYS A 360 13.37 31.36 -9.30
C LYS A 360 12.11 31.53 -8.45
N LEU A 361 10.94 31.61 -9.10
CA LEU A 361 9.67 31.73 -8.39
C LEU A 361 9.40 30.51 -7.48
N ARG A 362 9.62 29.30 -7.99
CA ARG A 362 9.52 28.07 -7.20
C ARG A 362 10.46 28.09 -5.97
N ARG A 363 11.70 28.54 -6.13
CA ARG A 363 12.66 28.68 -5.02
C ARG A 363 12.21 29.72 -4.01
N SER A 364 11.64 30.83 -4.49
CA SER A 364 11.10 31.89 -3.63
C SER A 364 9.95 31.35 -2.78
N ILE A 365 9.00 30.64 -3.40
CA ILE A 365 7.87 30.06 -2.70
C ILE A 365 8.33 28.97 -1.71
N ALA A 366 9.29 28.14 -2.08
CA ALA A 366 9.87 27.14 -1.18
C ALA A 366 10.56 27.79 0.04
N ALA A 367 11.24 28.91 -0.15
CA ALA A 367 11.87 29.67 0.95
C ALA A 367 10.81 30.29 1.87
N VAL A 368 9.75 30.87 1.31
CA VAL A 368 8.62 31.39 2.08
C VAL A 368 7.95 30.27 2.88
N TYR A 369 7.70 29.11 2.24
CA TYR A 369 7.12 27.96 2.93
C TYR A 369 7.97 27.54 4.14
N TYR A 370 9.27 27.45 3.97
CA TYR A 370 10.19 27.12 5.07
C TYR A 370 10.05 28.08 6.27
N GLU A 371 10.04 29.41 6.01
CA GLU A 371 9.92 30.42 7.05
C GLU A 371 8.55 30.36 7.74
N VAL A 372 7.47 30.24 6.98
CA VAL A 372 6.10 30.11 7.50
C VAL A 372 5.97 28.82 8.31
N TYR A 373 6.47 27.71 7.80
CA TYR A 373 6.47 26.43 8.49
C TYR A 373 7.16 26.51 9.85
N LYS A 374 8.38 27.11 9.88
CA LYS A 374 9.16 27.27 11.10
C LYS A 374 8.44 28.14 12.14
N ALA A 375 7.79 29.22 11.71
CA ALA A 375 7.05 30.10 12.61
C ALA A 375 5.77 29.43 13.14
N ALA A 376 5.00 28.81 12.26
CA ALA A 376 3.74 28.14 12.61
C ALA A 376 3.96 26.92 13.52
N ILE A 377 4.94 26.05 13.21
CA ILE A 377 5.19 24.85 14.02
C ILE A 377 5.70 25.20 15.42
N LYS A 378 6.46 26.30 15.58
CA LYS A 378 6.89 26.75 16.90
C LYS A 378 5.70 27.00 17.82
N ARG A 379 4.69 27.69 17.30
CA ARG A 379 3.47 27.99 18.03
C ARG A 379 2.64 26.72 18.27
N ALA A 380 2.46 25.90 17.23
CA ALA A 380 1.69 24.65 17.32
C ALA A 380 2.25 23.68 18.36
N LEU A 381 3.57 23.53 18.46
CA LEU A 381 4.21 22.67 19.46
C LEU A 381 4.06 23.22 20.89
N GLN A 382 3.98 24.53 21.05
CA GLN A 382 3.75 25.18 22.35
C GLN A 382 2.29 25.07 22.81
N GLU A 383 1.34 25.25 21.89
CA GLU A 383 -0.10 25.18 22.16
C GLU A 383 -0.59 23.74 22.29
N GLN A 384 0.12 22.76 21.73
CA GLN A 384 -0.22 21.33 21.70
C GLN A 384 -1.56 20.99 21.02
N VAL A 385 -2.16 21.96 20.34
CA VAL A 385 -3.40 21.82 19.59
C VAL A 385 -3.16 22.26 18.14
N ILE A 386 -3.62 21.46 17.18
CA ILE A 386 -3.50 21.78 15.76
C ILE A 386 -4.88 21.79 15.14
N SER A 387 -5.20 22.90 14.48
CA SER A 387 -6.41 22.94 13.64
C SER A 387 -6.23 22.07 12.39
N PRO A 388 -7.32 21.54 11.80
CA PRO A 388 -7.27 20.79 10.54
C PRO A 388 -6.53 21.56 9.43
N ILE A 389 -6.69 22.88 9.35
CA ILE A 389 -6.02 23.73 8.35
C ILE A 389 -4.49 23.71 8.55
N LEU A 390 -4.04 23.84 9.78
CA LEU A 390 -2.60 23.76 10.10
C LEU A 390 -2.05 22.36 9.83
N ARG A 391 -2.83 21.31 10.13
CA ARG A 391 -2.45 19.94 9.81
C ARG A 391 -2.23 19.76 8.30
N MET A 392 -3.17 20.27 7.49
CA MET A 392 -3.04 20.25 6.03
C MET A 392 -1.79 20.99 5.55
N PHE A 393 -1.50 22.14 6.12
CA PHE A 393 -0.31 22.91 5.78
C PHE A 393 0.98 22.18 6.14
N PHE A 394 1.05 21.54 7.31
CA PHE A 394 2.24 20.80 7.73
C PHE A 394 2.47 19.51 6.94
N ASP A 395 1.39 18.83 6.54
CA ASP A 395 1.49 17.53 5.90
C ASP A 395 1.51 17.62 4.36
N PHE A 396 0.91 18.65 3.75
CA PHE A 396 0.78 18.77 2.29
C PHE A 396 1.36 20.04 1.67
N GLY A 397 1.71 21.02 2.47
CA GLY A 397 2.22 22.31 1.98
C GLY A 397 1.13 23.37 1.86
N PHE A 398 1.40 24.43 1.10
CA PHE A 398 0.39 25.44 0.79
C PHE A 398 -0.75 24.86 -0.03
N MET A 399 -1.98 25.13 0.41
CA MET A 399 -3.20 24.75 -0.28
C MET A 399 -3.74 25.95 -1.03
N ASP A 400 -3.91 25.83 -2.33
CA ASP A 400 -4.53 26.85 -3.18
C ASP A 400 -5.55 26.17 -4.08
N SER A 401 -6.84 26.44 -3.86
CA SER A 401 -7.94 25.84 -4.61
C SER A 401 -7.90 26.15 -6.12
N GLY A 402 -7.27 27.27 -6.51
CA GLY A 402 -7.08 27.64 -7.91
C GLY A 402 -6.01 26.80 -8.62
N LEU A 403 -5.10 26.17 -7.88
CA LEU A 403 -4.07 25.26 -8.43
C LEU A 403 -4.48 23.79 -8.32
N LEU A 404 -5.15 23.43 -7.23
CA LEU A 404 -5.50 22.06 -6.91
C LEU A 404 -6.94 21.69 -7.31
N GLY A 405 -7.84 22.67 -7.40
CA GLY A 405 -9.28 22.46 -7.53
C GLY A 405 -9.96 22.23 -6.18
N GLU A 406 -11.22 22.63 -6.07
CA GLU A 406 -12.00 22.50 -4.83
C GLU A 406 -12.20 21.01 -4.47
N GLU A 407 -12.54 20.18 -5.45
CA GLU A 407 -12.77 18.74 -5.26
C GLU A 407 -11.56 18.03 -4.67
N TYR A 408 -10.35 18.27 -5.20
CA TYR A 408 -9.14 17.65 -4.66
C TYR A 408 -8.76 18.21 -3.30
N THR A 409 -9.03 19.47 -3.05
CA THR A 409 -8.84 20.10 -1.74
C THR A 409 -9.71 19.42 -0.69
N GLU A 410 -10.99 19.21 -0.96
CA GLU A 410 -11.90 18.48 -0.10
C GLU A 410 -11.46 17.02 0.12
N GLN A 411 -11.06 16.33 -0.95
CA GLN A 411 -10.54 14.96 -0.84
C GLN A 411 -9.29 14.88 0.05
N LEU A 412 -8.39 15.86 -0.02
CA LEU A 412 -7.20 15.88 0.84
C LEU A 412 -7.56 16.07 2.30
N TYR A 413 -8.49 16.98 2.62
CA TYR A 413 -8.97 17.14 4.01
C TYR A 413 -9.53 15.83 4.55
N ALA A 414 -10.29 15.11 3.73
CA ALA A 414 -10.89 13.85 4.12
C ALA A 414 -9.87 12.71 4.37
N VAL A 415 -8.73 12.72 3.71
CA VAL A 415 -7.72 11.67 3.85
C VAL A 415 -6.57 12.05 4.77
N ALA A 416 -6.48 13.31 5.19
CA ALA A 416 -5.39 13.79 6.04
C ALA A 416 -5.28 13.04 7.36
N GLU A 417 -6.40 12.67 7.96
CA GLU A 417 -6.43 11.89 9.21
C GLU A 417 -5.83 10.49 9.04
N ARG A 418 -5.90 9.90 7.83
CA ARG A 418 -5.37 8.56 7.54
C ARG A 418 -3.86 8.50 7.46
N LEU A 419 -3.14 9.62 7.39
CA LEU A 419 -1.68 9.61 7.33
C LEU A 419 -1.06 8.89 8.52
N SER A 420 -1.67 9.01 9.69
CA SER A 420 -1.18 8.51 10.97
C SER A 420 -2.10 7.47 11.64
N GLU A 421 -3.10 6.97 10.96
CA GLU A 421 -4.08 5.99 11.49
C GLU A 421 -3.48 4.65 11.95
N CYS A 422 -2.24 4.33 11.58
CA CYS A 422 -1.54 3.19 12.16
C CYS A 422 -0.68 3.66 13.32
N ASN A 423 -0.87 3.08 14.52
CA ASN A 423 0.08 3.15 15.63
C ASN A 423 1.42 2.50 15.23
N SER A 424 2.07 3.04 14.23
CA SER A 424 3.41 2.62 13.83
C SER A 424 4.41 3.42 14.64
N GLU A 425 5.22 2.73 15.39
CA GLU A 425 6.29 3.37 16.17
C GLU A 425 7.39 3.98 15.29
N HIS A 426 7.38 3.71 13.97
CA HIS A 426 8.45 4.07 13.04
C HIS A 426 8.00 4.88 11.83
N VAL A 427 6.72 5.24 11.70
CA VAL A 427 6.24 6.07 10.59
C VAL A 427 5.67 7.36 11.13
N TYR A 428 6.15 8.47 10.63
CA TYR A 428 5.81 9.81 11.10
C TYR A 428 5.51 10.72 9.92
N THR A 429 4.53 11.60 10.04
CA THR A 429 4.51 12.81 9.22
C THR A 429 5.66 13.73 9.66
N MET A 430 6.00 14.70 8.84
CA MET A 430 7.04 15.67 9.23
C MET A 430 6.68 16.39 10.54
N TYR A 431 5.40 16.74 10.73
CA TYR A 431 4.92 17.33 11.96
C TYR A 431 5.12 16.39 13.17
N GLU A 432 4.67 15.14 13.08
CA GLU A 432 4.79 14.15 14.15
C GLU A 432 6.25 13.86 14.51
N TRP A 433 7.12 13.83 13.53
CA TRP A 433 8.55 13.68 13.76
C TRP A 433 9.12 14.83 14.59
N LEU A 434 8.81 16.06 14.21
CA LEU A 434 9.28 17.25 14.94
C LEU A 434 8.64 17.35 16.34
N GLN A 435 7.39 16.95 16.49
CA GLN A 435 6.71 16.84 17.78
C GLN A 435 7.42 15.81 18.67
N SER A 436 7.80 14.65 18.13
CA SER A 436 8.50 13.60 18.87
C SER A 436 9.86 14.07 19.42
N ILE A 437 10.55 14.94 18.68
CA ILE A 437 11.79 15.60 19.14
C ILE A 437 11.47 16.62 20.22
N TYR A 438 10.43 17.44 20.04
CA TYR A 438 10.05 18.48 21.00
C TYR A 438 9.68 17.91 22.37
N ILE A 439 8.99 16.76 22.40
CA ILE A 439 8.65 16.06 23.66
C ILE A 439 9.79 15.17 24.18
N GLY A 440 10.92 15.11 23.50
CA GLY A 440 12.09 14.33 23.91
C GLY A 440 11.99 12.82 23.67
N LYS A 441 11.01 12.34 22.86
CA LYS A 441 10.88 10.92 22.49
C LYS A 441 11.97 10.50 21.51
N ASN A 442 12.32 11.37 20.56
CA ASN A 442 13.34 11.12 19.57
C ASN A 442 14.42 12.21 19.61
N GLU A 443 15.63 11.86 19.16
CA GLU A 443 16.74 12.82 19.00
C GLU A 443 16.79 13.32 17.55
N PRO A 444 17.27 14.56 17.32
CA PRO A 444 17.47 15.10 15.99
C PRO A 444 18.38 14.24 15.12
N SER A 445 18.16 14.29 13.82
CA SER A 445 19.00 13.66 12.83
C SER A 445 20.38 14.32 12.74
N LYS A 446 21.34 13.65 12.12
CA LYS A 446 22.60 14.28 11.77
C LYS A 446 22.40 15.23 10.58
N ASN A 447 23.21 16.29 10.55
CA ASN A 447 23.23 17.22 9.43
C ASN A 447 24.02 16.67 8.21
N GLU A 448 24.08 17.43 7.13
CA GLU A 448 24.79 17.06 5.90
C GLU A 448 26.32 16.82 6.10
N PHE A 449 26.89 17.30 7.19
CA PHE A 449 28.31 17.10 7.56
C PHE A 449 28.52 15.91 8.52
N ASP A 450 27.52 15.06 8.69
CA ASP A 450 27.53 13.89 9.61
C ASP A 450 27.71 14.30 11.10
N LEU A 451 27.33 15.53 11.45
CA LEU A 451 27.34 16.04 12.83
C LEU A 451 25.98 15.73 13.49
N ASP A 452 26.00 15.11 14.65
CA ASP A 452 24.84 15.08 15.55
C ASP A 452 24.66 16.42 16.25
N TYR A 453 23.51 16.63 16.90
CA TYR A 453 23.21 17.91 17.52
C TYR A 453 24.27 18.39 18.53
N PRO A 454 24.81 17.56 19.45
CA PRO A 454 25.92 17.96 20.32
C PRO A 454 27.20 18.36 19.57
N ALA A 455 27.55 17.62 18.50
CA ALA A 455 28.72 17.96 17.69
C ALA A 455 28.52 19.23 16.89
N TYR A 456 27.30 19.49 16.40
CA TYR A 456 26.91 20.72 15.73
C TYR A 456 27.07 21.94 16.69
N LEU A 457 26.58 21.85 17.92
CA LEU A 457 26.77 22.92 18.92
C LEU A 457 28.25 23.15 19.24
N ALA A 458 29.05 22.08 19.32
CA ALA A 458 30.50 22.20 19.52
C ALA A 458 31.17 22.86 18.31
N ASP A 459 30.71 22.65 17.10
CA ASP A 459 31.21 23.32 15.90
C ASP A 459 30.85 24.80 15.87
N LEU A 460 29.59 25.16 16.18
CA LEU A 460 29.15 26.56 16.32
C LEU A 460 30.01 27.33 17.34
N ARG A 461 30.32 26.69 18.47
CA ARG A 461 31.21 27.31 19.47
C ARG A 461 32.63 27.46 18.94
N ARG A 462 33.17 26.46 18.25
CA ARG A 462 34.51 26.51 17.66
C ARG A 462 34.65 27.66 16.67
N ASN A 463 33.58 27.89 15.90
CA ASN A 463 33.52 28.96 14.90
C ASN A 463 33.16 30.33 15.49
N GLY A 464 32.95 30.42 16.81
CA GLY A 464 32.63 31.66 17.51
C GLY A 464 31.19 32.16 17.30
N THR A 465 30.32 31.34 16.78
CA THR A 465 28.91 31.70 16.55
C THR A 465 28.11 31.71 17.84
N ILE A 466 28.45 30.82 18.79
CA ILE A 466 27.85 30.74 20.12
C ILE A 466 28.92 30.72 21.21
N THR A 467 28.55 31.18 22.40
CA THR A 467 29.39 31.12 23.59
C THR A 467 29.30 29.75 24.27
N LYS A 468 30.21 29.49 25.23
CA LYS A 468 30.15 28.27 26.03
C LYS A 468 28.84 28.19 26.85
N LYS A 469 28.34 29.32 27.33
CA LYS A 469 27.09 29.39 28.11
C LYS A 469 25.89 29.03 27.22
N GLU A 470 25.80 29.62 26.05
CA GLU A 470 24.75 29.30 25.07
C GLU A 470 24.83 27.85 24.63
N GLN A 471 25.99 27.26 24.46
CA GLN A 471 26.15 25.84 24.14
C GLN A 471 25.52 24.96 25.22
N GLU A 472 25.76 25.24 26.50
CA GLU A 472 25.20 24.46 27.61
C GLU A 472 23.68 24.68 27.73
N GLU A 473 23.18 25.90 27.50
CA GLU A 473 21.73 26.20 27.49
C GLU A 473 21.01 25.54 26.33
N TRP A 474 21.59 25.58 25.12
CA TRP A 474 20.95 25.02 23.94
C TRP A 474 20.98 23.49 23.88
N LYS A 475 21.89 22.84 24.61
CA LYS A 475 22.01 21.39 24.61
C LYS A 475 20.72 20.68 25.00
N ASP A 476 20.01 21.24 25.99
CA ASP A 476 18.77 20.66 26.52
C ASP A 476 17.51 21.44 26.08
N ASP A 477 17.68 22.48 25.26
CA ASP A 477 16.57 23.25 24.69
C ASP A 477 15.88 22.47 23.58
N GLN A 478 14.66 22.01 23.83
CA GLN A 478 13.89 21.20 22.90
C GLN A 478 13.53 21.95 21.61
N TRP A 479 13.26 23.29 21.74
CA TRP A 479 12.98 24.08 20.54
C TRP A 479 14.22 24.21 19.65
N LYS A 480 15.39 24.38 20.22
CA LYS A 480 16.66 24.45 19.47
C LYS A 480 16.97 23.13 18.76
N LYS A 481 16.61 21.99 19.36
CA LYS A 481 16.68 20.67 18.71
C LYS A 481 15.73 20.58 17.51
N VAL A 482 14.49 21.05 17.67
CA VAL A 482 13.49 21.09 16.57
C VAL A 482 13.95 22.06 15.47
N GLU A 483 14.44 23.24 15.80
CA GLU A 483 14.95 24.23 14.85
C GLU A 483 16.09 23.66 14.00
N TYR A 484 17.03 22.96 14.63
CA TYR A 484 18.11 22.24 13.95
C TYR A 484 17.59 21.17 13.02
N GLU A 485 16.60 20.40 13.45
CA GLU A 485 16.03 19.32 12.63
C GLU A 485 15.24 19.84 11.43
N ILE A 486 14.47 20.93 11.60
CA ILE A 486 13.77 21.60 10.49
C ILE A 486 14.78 22.01 9.41
N GLU A 487 15.88 22.66 9.81
CA GLU A 487 16.92 23.09 8.88
C GLU A 487 17.53 21.89 8.13
N ASN A 488 17.79 20.79 8.84
CA ASN A 488 18.30 19.57 8.25
C ASN A 488 17.32 18.98 7.23
N MET A 489 16.05 18.86 7.58
CA MET A 489 15.04 18.26 6.72
C MET A 489 14.85 19.06 5.44
N PHE A 490 14.71 20.38 5.53
CA PHE A 490 14.52 21.23 4.35
C PHE A 490 15.79 21.37 3.49
N THR A 491 16.97 21.41 4.11
CA THR A 491 18.23 21.49 3.38
C THR A 491 18.57 20.16 2.70
N SER A 492 18.43 19.04 3.41
CA SER A 492 18.79 17.72 2.92
C SER A 492 17.84 17.22 1.85
N SER A 493 16.54 17.53 1.92
CA SER A 493 15.58 17.19 0.89
C SER A 493 15.93 17.77 -0.49
N ASN A 494 16.55 18.93 -0.51
CA ASN A 494 17.01 19.61 -1.74
C ASN A 494 18.34 19.08 -2.29
N ARG A 495 19.16 18.41 -1.46
CA ARG A 495 20.52 17.97 -1.80
C ARG A 495 20.70 16.47 -1.91
N ALA A 496 19.62 15.71 -1.99
CA ALA A 496 19.55 14.24 -1.96
C ALA A 496 20.82 13.52 -2.41
N VAL A 497 21.59 13.02 -1.46
CA VAL A 497 22.84 12.27 -1.70
C VAL A 497 22.56 10.83 -2.12
N TYR A 498 21.50 10.22 -1.57
CA TYR A 498 21.20 8.78 -1.68
C TYR A 498 19.97 8.43 -2.52
N GLY A 499 19.33 9.38 -3.07
CA GLY A 499 18.12 9.31 -3.88
C GLY A 499 17.55 10.70 -3.94
N LYS A 500 16.62 10.95 -4.82
CA LYS A 500 15.98 12.25 -4.91
C LYS A 500 14.52 12.10 -4.58
N ILE A 501 14.06 12.81 -3.60
CA ILE A 501 12.68 13.24 -3.58
C ILE A 501 12.54 14.20 -4.75
N SER A 502 11.44 14.13 -5.50
CA SER A 502 11.17 15.09 -6.56
C SER A 502 11.33 16.51 -5.99
N THR A 503 11.69 17.46 -6.81
CA THR A 503 11.95 18.83 -6.37
C THR A 503 10.88 19.27 -5.41
N PHE A 504 11.27 19.60 -4.19
CA PHE A 504 10.37 20.03 -3.13
C PHE A 504 9.60 21.26 -3.58
N ILE A 505 8.33 21.08 -3.84
CA ILE A 505 7.38 22.13 -4.17
C ILE A 505 6.31 22.08 -3.11
N PRO A 506 6.25 23.04 -2.20
CA PRO A 506 5.29 23.02 -1.10
C PRO A 506 3.89 23.48 -1.53
N ILE A 507 3.54 23.29 -2.79
CA ILE A 507 2.21 23.57 -3.34
C ILE A 507 1.83 22.36 -4.18
N LEU A 508 0.71 21.74 -3.84
CA LEU A 508 0.11 20.71 -4.68
C LEU A 508 -0.70 21.36 -5.79
N CYS A 509 -0.58 20.79 -6.99
CA CYS A 509 -1.33 21.20 -8.15
C CYS A 509 -2.15 20.03 -8.68
N GLU A 510 -3.24 20.30 -9.38
CA GLU A 510 -4.07 19.29 -10.03
C GLU A 510 -3.24 18.30 -10.87
N TYR A 511 -2.23 18.80 -11.59
CA TYR A 511 -1.31 17.97 -12.40
C TYR A 511 -0.44 16.99 -11.58
N ASP A 512 -0.25 17.23 -10.29
CA ASP A 512 0.49 16.32 -9.42
C ASP A 512 -0.36 15.08 -9.10
N ILE A 513 -1.68 15.17 -9.27
CA ILE A 513 -2.64 14.10 -8.99
C ILE A 513 -2.93 13.32 -10.27
N VAL A 514 -2.15 12.25 -10.49
CA VAL A 514 -2.20 11.47 -11.74
C VAL A 514 -3.40 10.51 -11.77
N ASN A 515 -3.86 10.01 -10.62
CA ASN A 515 -4.98 9.06 -10.52
C ASN A 515 -6.07 9.62 -9.61
N SER A 516 -5.97 9.34 -8.32
CA SER A 516 -6.81 9.91 -7.28
C SER A 516 -5.96 10.25 -6.08
N VAL A 517 -6.41 11.17 -5.25
CA VAL A 517 -5.74 11.51 -3.98
C VAL A 517 -5.48 10.25 -3.16
N GLU A 518 -6.49 9.38 -3.02
CA GLU A 518 -6.41 8.17 -2.22
C GLU A 518 -5.35 7.17 -2.72
N THR A 519 -5.23 6.98 -4.03
CA THR A 519 -4.22 6.07 -4.60
C THR A 519 -2.80 6.61 -4.49
N MET A 520 -2.63 7.92 -4.49
CA MET A 520 -1.34 8.58 -4.40
C MET A 520 -0.88 8.81 -2.96
N LEU A 521 -1.81 8.86 -2.00
CA LEU A 521 -1.49 9.12 -0.60
C LEU A 521 -0.61 8.01 -0.02
N VAL A 522 0.49 8.38 0.58
CA VAL A 522 1.40 7.48 1.29
C VAL A 522 1.06 7.53 2.77
N THR A 523 0.41 6.48 3.26
CA THR A 523 0.01 6.36 4.67
C THR A 523 0.97 5.48 5.46
N ALA A 524 0.91 5.56 6.78
CA ALA A 524 1.67 4.68 7.67
C ALA A 524 1.34 3.19 7.41
N ALA A 525 0.06 2.87 7.18
CA ALA A 525 -0.37 1.52 6.84
C ALA A 525 0.30 1.00 5.55
N ARG A 526 0.32 1.80 4.48
CA ARG A 526 0.96 1.44 3.21
C ARG A 526 2.49 1.31 3.32
N ILE A 527 3.13 2.14 4.16
CA ILE A 527 4.56 2.01 4.45
C ILE A 527 4.85 0.69 5.16
N ASN A 528 4.08 0.36 6.20
CA ASN A 528 4.24 -0.89 6.94
C ASN A 528 4.02 -2.11 6.03
N GLU A 529 2.98 -2.10 5.20
CA GLU A 529 2.73 -3.14 4.21
C GLU A 529 3.91 -3.32 3.25
N ALA A 530 4.49 -2.22 2.76
CA ALA A 530 5.65 -2.27 1.87
C ALA A 530 6.92 -2.81 2.56
N LEU A 531 7.12 -2.48 3.84
CA LEU A 531 8.20 -3.05 4.67
C LEU A 531 7.99 -4.54 4.90
N ASP A 532 6.78 -4.97 5.25
CA ASP A 532 6.44 -6.36 5.51
C ASP A 532 6.54 -7.23 4.25
N LYS A 533 6.20 -6.71 3.08
CA LYS A 533 6.45 -7.39 1.79
C LYS A 533 7.93 -7.71 1.58
N ILE A 534 8.83 -6.83 1.98
CA ILE A 534 10.28 -7.08 1.88
C ILE A 534 10.71 -8.10 2.94
N ARG A 535 10.27 -7.93 4.20
CA ARG A 535 10.59 -8.82 5.33
C ARG A 535 10.08 -10.23 5.12
N SER A 536 8.92 -10.40 4.48
CA SER A 536 8.37 -11.72 4.12
C SER A 536 9.22 -12.48 3.09
N VAL A 537 10.18 -11.82 2.46
CA VAL A 537 11.11 -12.44 1.50
C VAL A 537 12.53 -12.48 2.08
N ASP A 538 13.07 -11.34 2.51
CA ASP A 538 14.38 -11.20 3.17
C ASP A 538 14.15 -10.78 4.62
N PHE A 539 14.05 -11.75 5.52
CA PHE A 539 13.88 -11.49 6.94
C PHE A 539 15.05 -10.74 7.59
N SER A 540 16.23 -10.80 6.98
CA SER A 540 17.47 -10.26 7.54
C SER A 540 17.71 -8.78 7.26
N ILE A 541 16.86 -8.13 6.42
CA ILE A 541 17.10 -6.79 5.89
C ILE A 541 17.37 -5.72 6.96
N PHE A 542 16.65 -5.75 8.07
CA PHE A 542 16.76 -4.77 9.17
C PHE A 542 17.49 -5.32 10.40
N TYR A 543 17.96 -6.58 10.35
CA TYR A 543 18.76 -7.15 11.41
C TYR A 543 20.21 -6.73 11.32
N ARG A 544 20.80 -6.43 12.47
CA ARG A 544 22.23 -6.10 12.61
C ARG A 544 22.79 -6.60 13.93
N ASP A 545 24.11 -6.67 13.99
CA ASP A 545 24.81 -7.07 15.21
C ASP A 545 24.84 -5.91 16.21
N THR A 546 24.25 -6.13 17.38
CA THR A 546 24.34 -5.23 18.54
C THR A 546 25.27 -5.84 19.58
N THR A 547 25.94 -4.97 20.38
CA THR A 547 26.85 -5.44 21.42
C THR A 547 26.06 -5.68 22.70
N PHE A 548 26.06 -6.93 23.17
CA PHE A 548 25.56 -7.33 24.48
C PHE A 548 26.70 -7.47 25.46
N SER A 549 26.58 -6.94 26.65
CA SER A 549 27.58 -7.03 27.73
C SER A 549 26.85 -7.12 29.08
N ASP A 550 27.16 -8.16 29.83
CA ASP A 550 26.68 -8.35 31.21
C ASP A 550 27.81 -8.93 32.08
N PRO A 551 28.68 -8.04 32.60
CA PRO A 551 29.82 -8.47 33.44
C PRO A 551 29.38 -9.20 34.72
N ALA A 552 28.16 -8.94 35.24
CA ALA A 552 27.66 -9.62 36.41
C ALA A 552 27.46 -11.15 36.19
N HIS A 553 27.20 -11.55 34.95
CA HIS A 553 27.03 -12.91 34.51
C HIS A 553 28.16 -13.44 33.62
N ASP A 554 29.37 -12.90 33.78
CA ASP A 554 30.58 -13.31 33.05
C ASP A 554 30.49 -13.14 31.52
N ILE A 555 29.72 -12.17 31.03
CA ILE A 555 29.66 -11.77 29.63
C ILE A 555 30.34 -10.42 29.44
N THR A 556 31.56 -10.46 28.97
CA THR A 556 32.32 -9.21 28.68
C THR A 556 31.81 -8.55 27.41
N ARG A 557 31.57 -9.34 26.37
CA ARG A 557 31.07 -8.84 25.07
C ARG A 557 30.59 -10.01 24.21
N GLU A 558 29.38 -9.90 23.73
CA GLU A 558 28.79 -10.81 22.75
C GLU A 558 28.07 -10.00 21.69
N PHE A 559 27.85 -10.57 20.50
CA PHE A 559 27.07 -9.93 19.46
C PHE A 559 25.76 -10.67 19.27
N LEU A 560 24.67 -9.92 19.42
CA LEU A 560 23.31 -10.44 19.22
C LEU A 560 22.69 -9.79 17.98
N LYS A 561 21.92 -10.56 17.24
CA LYS A 561 21.09 -10.06 16.15
C LYS A 561 19.89 -9.33 16.72
N LYS A 562 19.74 -8.07 16.34
CA LYS A 562 18.59 -7.23 16.72
C LYS A 562 17.96 -6.62 15.48
N GLU A 563 16.65 -6.68 15.37
CA GLU A 563 15.94 -5.95 14.34
C GLU A 563 15.88 -4.47 14.72
N VAL A 564 16.29 -3.61 13.81
CA VAL A 564 16.22 -2.16 13.98
C VAL A 564 15.59 -1.56 12.75
N LEU A 565 14.29 -1.31 12.83
CA LEU A 565 13.51 -0.73 11.75
C LEU A 565 13.94 0.73 11.48
N PRO A 566 13.90 1.18 10.23
CA PRO A 566 14.11 2.59 9.91
C PRO A 566 12.92 3.44 10.35
N ASP A 567 13.20 4.66 10.78
CA ASP A 567 12.16 5.69 10.93
C ASP A 567 11.83 6.24 9.54
N VAL A 568 10.57 6.20 9.17
CA VAL A 568 10.08 6.70 7.88
C VAL A 568 9.37 8.02 8.12
N ILE A 569 9.83 9.09 7.45
CA ILE A 569 9.28 10.42 7.59
C ILE A 569 8.62 10.82 6.28
N LEU A 570 7.34 11.14 6.34
CA LEU A 570 6.55 11.59 5.21
C LEU A 570 6.73 13.09 5.02
N MET A 571 7.31 13.47 3.89
CA MET A 571 7.60 14.86 3.54
C MET A 571 6.41 15.50 2.81
N PRO A 572 6.07 16.77 3.07
CA PRO A 572 4.92 17.45 2.48
C PRO A 572 5.15 17.81 1.01
N ASN A 573 5.27 16.79 0.15
CA ASN A 573 5.43 16.97 -1.29
C ASN A 573 4.82 15.81 -2.08
N ALA A 574 4.50 16.07 -3.34
CA ALA A 574 4.24 15.03 -4.33
C ALA A 574 5.55 14.63 -5.02
N GLY A 575 5.82 13.33 -5.13
CA GLY A 575 7.08 12.89 -5.70
C GLY A 575 7.08 11.44 -6.17
N THR A 576 8.06 11.11 -7.02
CA THR A 576 8.27 9.76 -7.56
C THR A 576 9.54 9.11 -7.03
N LYS A 577 10.18 9.71 -6.03
CA LYS A 577 11.44 9.24 -5.45
C LYS A 577 11.38 9.32 -3.93
N ALA A 578 11.97 8.32 -3.30
CA ALA A 578 12.26 8.30 -1.89
C ALA A 578 13.76 8.26 -1.66
N MET A 579 14.20 8.56 -0.46
CA MET A 579 15.63 8.53 -0.14
C MET A 579 15.88 7.97 1.25
N MET A 580 17.01 7.28 1.39
CA MET A 580 17.62 7.02 2.67
C MET A 580 18.38 8.28 3.09
N TRP A 581 17.86 8.98 4.09
CA TRP A 581 18.44 10.26 4.52
C TRP A 581 19.57 10.07 5.52
N GLN A 582 19.38 9.18 6.48
CA GLN A 582 20.37 8.91 7.51
C GLN A 582 20.93 7.50 7.38
N GLU A 583 22.24 7.41 7.32
CA GLU A 583 22.94 6.14 7.43
C GLU A 583 23.01 5.70 8.90
N THR A 584 23.19 4.42 9.12
CA THR A 584 23.46 3.89 10.44
C THR A 584 24.74 4.49 11.00
N ALA A 585 24.69 5.14 12.15
CA ALA A 585 25.86 5.74 12.77
C ALA A 585 26.88 4.70 13.23
N GLY A 586 28.16 4.92 12.91
CA GLY A 586 29.26 3.97 13.11
C GLY A 586 29.57 3.53 14.54
N GLY A 587 29.06 4.16 15.57
CA GLY A 587 29.27 3.79 16.98
C GLY A 587 28.03 3.32 17.72
N ARG A 588 26.84 3.61 17.18
CA ARG A 588 25.56 3.23 17.75
C ARG A 588 24.86 2.25 16.81
N ARG A 589 25.04 0.99 17.05
CA ARG A 589 24.49 -0.08 16.18
C ARG A 589 22.99 -0.27 16.31
N ASP A 590 22.39 0.23 17.36
CA ASP A 590 20.97 0.20 17.68
C ASP A 590 20.19 1.44 17.18
N THR A 591 20.86 2.40 16.58
CA THR A 591 20.22 3.63 16.07
C THR A 591 19.52 3.36 14.75
N SER A 592 18.23 3.68 14.67
CA SER A 592 17.44 3.59 13.43
C SER A 592 18.02 4.48 12.32
N ALA A 593 17.96 3.99 11.08
CA ALA A 593 18.13 4.84 9.92
C ALA A 593 16.88 5.70 9.70
N ARG A 594 16.98 6.70 8.82
CA ARG A 594 15.84 7.54 8.45
C ARG A 594 15.61 7.50 6.96
N PHE A 595 14.38 7.21 6.59
CA PHE A 595 13.92 7.24 5.20
C PHE A 595 13.00 8.44 5.03
N LEU A 596 13.14 9.15 3.92
CA LEU A 596 12.24 10.22 3.55
C LEU A 596 11.41 9.77 2.36
N PHE A 597 10.10 9.83 2.51
CA PHE A 597 9.13 9.53 1.45
C PHE A 597 8.26 10.76 1.19
N PRO A 598 7.81 10.98 -0.06
CA PRO A 598 6.81 11.99 -0.31
C PRO A 598 5.47 11.53 0.27
N VAL A 599 4.70 12.45 0.83
CA VAL A 599 3.34 12.16 1.33
C VAL A 599 2.38 11.75 0.21
N MET A 600 2.69 12.15 -1.03
CA MET A 600 1.96 11.73 -2.23
C MET A 600 2.92 11.22 -3.31
N THR A 601 2.60 10.08 -3.92
CA THR A 601 3.40 9.51 -5.00
C THR A 601 2.55 8.96 -6.13
N ALA A 602 2.91 9.31 -7.36
CA ALA A 602 2.41 8.65 -8.57
C ALA A 602 3.19 7.34 -8.87
N GLY A 603 4.28 7.09 -8.15
CA GLY A 603 5.12 5.91 -8.31
C GLY A 603 4.56 4.69 -7.57
N ASN A 604 5.12 3.53 -7.86
CA ASN A 604 4.84 2.32 -7.11
C ASN A 604 5.57 2.36 -5.76
N LEU A 605 4.82 2.44 -4.66
CA LEU A 605 5.36 2.55 -3.31
C LEU A 605 6.24 1.35 -2.92
N ASP A 606 5.83 0.13 -3.29
CA ASP A 606 6.62 -1.09 -3.03
C ASP A 606 7.99 -1.02 -3.72
N GLU A 607 8.05 -0.47 -4.94
CA GLU A 607 9.32 -0.28 -5.65
C GLU A 607 10.20 0.78 -5.00
N LEU A 608 9.61 1.89 -4.58
CA LEU A 608 10.32 2.96 -3.86
C LEU A 608 10.88 2.44 -2.53
N MET A 609 10.09 1.69 -1.79
CA MET A 609 10.52 1.08 -0.52
C MET A 609 11.63 0.07 -0.76
N LEU A 610 11.48 -0.83 -1.71
CA LEU A 610 12.46 -1.86 -2.04
C LEU A 610 13.80 -1.24 -2.50
N GLU A 611 13.76 -0.17 -3.29
CA GLU A 611 14.96 0.56 -3.72
C GLU A 611 15.65 1.24 -2.52
N THR A 612 14.87 1.86 -1.64
CA THR A 612 15.39 2.54 -0.45
C THR A 612 15.96 1.55 0.56
N ALA A 613 15.27 0.45 0.81
CA ALA A 613 15.74 -0.63 1.67
C ALA A 613 17.02 -1.31 1.13
N GLY A 614 17.12 -1.49 -0.19
CA GLY A 614 18.34 -1.99 -0.83
C GLY A 614 19.55 -1.05 -0.61
N ARG A 615 19.34 0.27 -0.73
CA ARG A 615 20.36 1.27 -0.40
C ARG A 615 20.76 1.20 1.08
N PHE A 616 19.78 1.08 1.95
CA PHE A 616 19.99 0.93 3.39
C PHE A 616 20.82 -0.32 3.69
N ARG A 617 20.47 -1.49 3.12
CA ARG A 617 21.22 -2.73 3.34
C ARG A 617 22.70 -2.61 2.96
N TRP A 618 22.97 -1.96 1.85
CA TRP A 618 24.34 -1.68 1.42
C TRP A 618 25.09 -0.77 2.39
N GLU A 619 24.52 0.39 2.71
CA GLU A 619 25.17 1.40 3.56
C GLU A 619 25.34 0.93 5.01
N MET A 620 24.38 0.17 5.54
CA MET A 620 24.49 -0.44 6.86
C MET A 620 25.73 -1.36 6.91
N CYS A 621 25.86 -2.29 5.96
CA CYS A 621 27.01 -3.18 5.90
C CYS A 621 28.33 -2.40 5.69
N ARG A 622 28.32 -1.41 4.81
CA ARG A 622 29.47 -0.53 4.58
C ARG A 622 29.93 0.19 5.84
N LYS A 623 29.02 0.70 6.63
CA LYS A 623 29.32 1.40 7.89
C LYS A 623 29.78 0.46 9.00
N GLU A 624 29.22 -0.74 9.07
CA GLU A 624 29.69 -1.78 10.01
C GLU A 624 31.13 -2.19 9.74
N GLN A 625 31.53 -2.31 8.48
CA GLN A 625 32.89 -2.66 8.08
C GLN A 625 33.87 -1.47 8.10
N GLY A 626 33.34 -0.24 8.11
CA GLY A 626 34.14 0.98 8.17
C GLY A 626 35.14 1.11 7.01
N ALA A 627 36.42 1.40 7.29
CA ALA A 627 37.44 1.59 6.26
C ALA A 627 37.74 0.35 5.42
N ARG A 628 37.33 -0.85 5.87
CA ARG A 628 37.57 -2.12 5.18
C ARG A 628 36.36 -2.65 4.42
N TRP A 629 35.35 -1.85 4.22
CA TRP A 629 34.08 -2.24 3.61
C TRP A 629 34.21 -2.93 2.24
N ASN A 630 35.28 -2.70 1.52
CA ASN A 630 35.59 -3.28 0.19
C ASN A 630 36.77 -4.26 0.21
N ASP A 631 37.29 -4.64 1.37
CA ASP A 631 38.35 -5.63 1.50
C ASP A 631 37.71 -7.04 1.50
N ILE A 632 38.01 -7.83 0.47
CA ILE A 632 37.46 -9.19 0.32
C ILE A 632 37.76 -10.10 1.52
N ARG A 633 38.80 -9.81 2.29
CA ARG A 633 39.16 -10.57 3.50
C ARG A 633 38.14 -10.44 4.63
N GLU A 634 37.34 -9.37 4.62
CA GLU A 634 36.29 -9.15 5.62
C GLU A 634 35.05 -10.06 5.38
N MET A 635 34.95 -10.70 4.20
CA MET A 635 33.86 -11.62 3.86
C MET A 635 32.49 -11.07 4.19
N SER A 636 32.22 -9.84 3.75
CA SER A 636 30.95 -9.11 3.98
C SER A 636 30.19 -8.92 2.67
N LEU A 637 28.91 -8.57 2.76
CA LEU A 637 28.08 -8.26 1.59
C LEU A 637 28.77 -7.24 0.67
N THR A 638 29.23 -6.12 1.23
CA THR A 638 29.80 -5.03 0.45
C THR A 638 31.16 -5.41 -0.14
N SER A 639 32.00 -6.15 0.60
CA SER A 639 33.33 -6.54 0.13
C SER A 639 33.27 -7.59 -0.99
N GLU A 640 32.43 -8.63 -0.85
CA GLU A 640 32.30 -9.67 -1.88
C GLU A 640 31.57 -9.12 -3.13
N TYR A 641 30.55 -8.31 -2.93
CA TYR A 641 29.83 -7.71 -4.06
C TYR A 641 30.69 -6.68 -4.80
N TYR A 642 31.48 -5.89 -4.05
CA TYR A 642 32.45 -4.97 -4.64
C TYR A 642 33.50 -5.72 -5.49
N ASP A 643 34.08 -6.77 -4.94
CA ASP A 643 35.08 -7.60 -5.66
C ASP A 643 34.49 -8.22 -6.94
N TYR A 644 33.28 -8.78 -6.84
CA TYR A 644 32.52 -9.30 -7.97
C TYR A 644 32.34 -8.28 -9.10
N VAL A 645 31.90 -7.07 -8.75
CA VAL A 645 31.61 -6.00 -9.72
C VAL A 645 32.92 -5.37 -10.23
N GLN A 646 33.92 -5.14 -9.37
CA GLN A 646 35.19 -4.54 -9.74
C GLN A 646 35.99 -5.44 -10.71
N TYR A 647 36.01 -6.73 -10.45
CA TYR A 647 36.85 -7.68 -11.20
C TYR A 647 36.05 -8.59 -12.14
N TYR A 648 34.85 -8.23 -12.55
CA TYR A 648 33.95 -9.03 -13.37
C TYR A 648 34.62 -9.55 -14.67
N LYS A 649 35.51 -8.76 -15.28
CA LYS A 649 36.19 -9.14 -16.52
C LYS A 649 37.09 -10.38 -16.33
N LYS A 650 37.72 -10.49 -15.14
CA LYS A 650 38.61 -11.58 -14.78
C LYS A 650 37.88 -12.78 -14.17
N ASN A 651 36.63 -12.63 -13.82
CA ASN A 651 35.84 -13.68 -13.18
C ASN A 651 35.50 -14.77 -14.21
N HIS A 652 35.98 -16.01 -13.96
CA HIS A 652 35.78 -17.16 -14.85
C HIS A 652 34.39 -17.80 -14.71
N ASP A 653 33.69 -17.55 -13.61
CA ASP A 653 32.33 -18.06 -13.35
C ASP A 653 31.25 -17.27 -14.07
N LEU A 654 31.61 -16.14 -14.71
CA LEU A 654 30.71 -15.32 -15.48
C LEU A 654 30.78 -15.65 -16.96
N SER A 655 29.61 -15.91 -17.57
CA SER A 655 29.50 -16.03 -19.02
C SER A 655 29.77 -14.69 -19.72
N PRO A 656 30.15 -14.71 -21.02
CA PRO A 656 30.33 -13.47 -21.80
C PRO A 656 29.10 -12.54 -21.74
N GLU A 657 27.90 -13.12 -21.82
CA GLU A 657 26.62 -12.35 -21.74
C GLU A 657 26.44 -11.71 -20.37
N ALA A 658 26.78 -12.43 -19.28
CA ALA A 658 26.70 -11.88 -17.91
C ALA A 658 27.69 -10.72 -17.72
N LYS A 659 28.91 -10.83 -18.29
CA LYS A 659 29.92 -9.76 -18.28
C LYS A 659 29.43 -8.51 -19.03
N GLU A 660 28.79 -8.67 -20.19
CA GLU A 660 28.26 -7.54 -20.95
C GLU A 660 27.06 -6.89 -20.25
N LYS A 661 26.15 -7.69 -19.66
CA LYS A 661 25.06 -7.16 -18.82
C LYS A 661 25.59 -6.34 -17.65
N LEU A 662 26.61 -6.84 -16.96
CA LEU A 662 27.20 -6.13 -15.81
C LEU A 662 27.91 -4.84 -16.22
N LYS A 663 28.62 -4.86 -17.34
CA LYS A 663 29.22 -3.66 -17.94
C LYS A 663 28.18 -2.59 -18.24
N ASN A 664 27.05 -2.99 -18.83
CA ASN A 664 25.95 -2.07 -19.14
C ASN A 664 25.27 -1.55 -17.87
N ALA A 665 25.11 -2.41 -16.85
CA ALA A 665 24.58 -2.00 -15.54
C ALA A 665 25.49 -0.95 -14.86
N LEU A 666 26.80 -1.18 -14.86
CA LEU A 666 27.81 -0.24 -14.35
C LEU A 666 27.76 1.11 -15.10
N TRP A 667 27.67 1.07 -16.42
CA TRP A 667 27.59 2.29 -17.22
C TRP A 667 26.32 3.09 -16.89
N LYS A 668 25.15 2.42 -16.81
CA LYS A 668 23.88 3.05 -16.42
C LYS A 668 23.94 3.62 -14.99
N ALA A 669 24.58 2.94 -14.08
CA ALA A 669 24.78 3.36 -12.70
C ALA A 669 25.92 4.37 -12.53
N LYS A 670 26.54 4.88 -13.60
CA LYS A 670 27.69 5.81 -13.56
C LYS A 670 28.84 5.28 -12.67
N ASN A 671 29.12 3.98 -12.75
CA ASN A 671 30.09 3.26 -11.93
C ASN A 671 29.80 3.29 -10.42
N ASN A 672 28.57 3.49 -10.02
CA ASN A 672 28.15 3.38 -8.62
C ASN A 672 27.78 1.93 -8.29
N TYR A 673 28.64 1.24 -7.55
CA TYR A 673 28.48 -0.19 -7.19
C TYR A 673 27.23 -0.43 -6.33
N ARG A 674 26.89 0.51 -5.44
CA ARG A 674 25.67 0.43 -4.63
C ARG A 674 24.43 0.38 -5.52
N GLU A 675 24.34 1.23 -6.53
CA GLU A 675 23.16 1.27 -7.42
C GLU A 675 23.06 0.00 -8.28
N VAL A 676 24.20 -0.63 -8.62
CA VAL A 676 24.21 -1.96 -9.27
C VAL A 676 23.66 -3.01 -8.31
N PHE A 677 24.13 -3.01 -7.05
CA PHE A 677 23.62 -3.90 -6.01
C PHE A 677 22.12 -3.72 -5.80
N VAL A 678 21.62 -2.48 -5.70
CA VAL A 678 20.20 -2.19 -5.50
C VAL A 678 19.33 -2.80 -6.61
N LYS A 679 19.78 -2.72 -7.86
CA LYS A 679 19.06 -3.34 -9.00
C LYS A 679 19.07 -4.88 -8.90
N ASP A 680 20.19 -5.47 -8.53
CA ASP A 680 20.25 -6.91 -8.30
C ASP A 680 19.40 -7.33 -7.09
N TYR A 681 19.37 -6.52 -6.03
CA TYR A 681 18.50 -6.76 -4.86
C TYR A 681 17.01 -6.69 -5.22
N GLN A 682 16.62 -5.74 -6.09
CA GLN A 682 15.24 -5.71 -6.62
C GLN A 682 14.89 -6.99 -7.40
N VAL A 683 15.82 -7.50 -8.22
CA VAL A 683 15.62 -8.76 -8.94
C VAL A 683 15.55 -9.94 -7.96
N TRP A 684 16.37 -9.91 -6.90
CA TRP A 684 16.40 -10.91 -5.84
C TRP A 684 15.02 -11.07 -5.16
N ILE A 685 14.46 -9.96 -4.70
CA ILE A 685 13.18 -9.95 -3.98
C ILE A 685 11.99 -10.25 -4.92
N LYS A 686 11.97 -9.65 -6.12
CA LYS A 686 10.78 -9.73 -6.99
C LYS A 686 10.70 -11.03 -7.80
N TYR A 687 11.84 -11.61 -8.19
CA TYR A 687 11.88 -12.69 -9.16
C TYR A 687 12.55 -13.96 -8.64
N GLU A 688 13.73 -13.86 -8.07
CA GLU A 688 14.49 -15.04 -7.62
C GLU A 688 13.76 -15.75 -6.47
N ALA A 689 13.15 -15.02 -5.56
CA ALA A 689 12.31 -15.55 -4.49
C ALA A 689 11.11 -16.40 -5.00
N LYS A 690 10.61 -16.07 -6.19
CA LYS A 690 9.50 -16.78 -6.84
C LYS A 690 9.95 -17.89 -7.81
N GLY A 691 11.26 -18.24 -7.79
CA GLY A 691 11.82 -19.26 -8.68
C GLY A 691 12.03 -18.81 -10.14
N SER A 692 11.93 -17.51 -10.43
CA SER A 692 12.23 -16.95 -11.75
C SER A 692 13.68 -16.49 -11.83
N PHE A 693 14.56 -17.35 -12.31
CA PHE A 693 16.01 -17.18 -12.27
C PHE A 693 16.50 -16.17 -13.31
N ARG A 694 16.82 -14.97 -12.87
CA ARG A 694 17.27 -13.85 -13.73
C ARG A 694 18.69 -13.39 -13.44
N MET A 695 19.24 -13.80 -12.29
CA MET A 695 20.59 -13.42 -11.87
C MET A 695 21.64 -14.42 -12.34
N ASN A 696 22.88 -13.93 -12.48
CA ASN A 696 24.02 -14.84 -12.66
C ASN A 696 24.37 -15.57 -11.35
N ARG A 697 25.11 -16.69 -11.47
CA ARG A 697 25.42 -17.55 -10.32
C ARG A 697 26.21 -16.84 -9.22
N VAL A 698 27.10 -15.91 -9.57
CA VAL A 698 27.97 -15.24 -8.60
C VAL A 698 27.16 -14.27 -7.74
N ALA A 699 26.41 -13.36 -8.39
CA ALA A 699 25.54 -12.41 -7.67
C ALA A 699 24.50 -13.14 -6.81
N ARG A 700 23.88 -14.21 -7.35
CA ARG A 700 22.93 -15.06 -6.60
C ARG A 700 23.58 -15.67 -5.36
N GLY A 701 24.80 -16.19 -5.46
CA GLY A 701 25.52 -16.78 -4.33
C GLY A 701 25.85 -15.77 -3.23
N ILE A 702 26.19 -14.53 -3.60
CA ILE A 702 26.44 -13.45 -2.65
C ILE A 702 25.15 -13.05 -1.95
N LEU A 703 24.07 -12.78 -2.71
CA LEU A 703 22.79 -12.38 -2.13
C LEU A 703 22.19 -13.49 -1.26
N PHE A 704 22.29 -14.76 -1.67
CA PHE A 704 21.80 -15.87 -0.84
C PHE A 704 22.51 -15.96 0.51
N ARG A 705 23.79 -15.61 0.57
CA ARG A 705 24.58 -15.63 1.81
C ARG A 705 24.24 -14.52 2.75
N TYR A 706 24.04 -13.30 2.24
CA TYR A 706 23.93 -12.09 3.04
C TYR A 706 22.52 -11.50 3.14
N CYS A 707 21.64 -11.91 2.24
CA CYS A 707 20.22 -11.54 2.18
C CYS A 707 19.36 -12.82 2.01
N PRO A 708 19.43 -13.76 2.99
CA PRO A 708 18.77 -15.04 2.86
C PRO A 708 17.26 -14.90 2.82
N PHE A 709 16.62 -15.73 2.01
CA PHE A 709 15.16 -15.84 2.00
C PHE A 709 14.62 -16.42 3.31
N VAL A 710 13.36 -16.13 3.62
CA VAL A 710 12.62 -16.80 4.69
C VAL A 710 12.58 -18.32 4.44
N LYS A 711 12.37 -19.10 5.49
CA LYS A 711 12.44 -20.57 5.47
C LYS A 711 11.51 -21.18 4.42
N GLU A 712 10.29 -20.68 4.30
CA GLU A 712 9.28 -21.16 3.38
C GLU A 712 9.75 -21.06 1.91
N ILE A 713 10.37 -19.94 1.56
CA ILE A 713 10.93 -19.72 0.23
C ILE A 713 12.14 -20.64 0.02
N ARG A 714 13.05 -20.76 1.00
CA ARG A 714 14.19 -21.66 0.91
C ARG A 714 13.74 -23.11 0.70
N ASP A 715 12.72 -23.56 1.43
CA ASP A 715 12.18 -24.92 1.30
C ASP A 715 11.57 -25.16 -0.08
N SER A 716 10.86 -24.17 -0.64
CA SER A 716 10.33 -24.25 -2.01
C SER A 716 11.42 -24.33 -3.07
N LEU A 717 12.55 -23.65 -2.85
CA LEU A 717 13.68 -23.61 -3.78
C LEU A 717 14.60 -24.84 -3.68
N LYS A 718 14.47 -25.70 -2.66
CA LYS A 718 15.26 -26.94 -2.50
C LYS A 718 15.14 -27.90 -3.68
N VAL A 719 14.03 -27.87 -4.39
CA VAL A 719 13.83 -28.71 -5.59
C VAL A 719 14.65 -28.23 -6.78
N SER A 720 15.14 -26.99 -6.77
CA SER A 720 15.92 -26.41 -7.86
C SER A 720 17.41 -26.75 -7.72
N PRO A 721 18.04 -27.40 -8.72
CA PRO A 721 19.47 -27.70 -8.69
C PRO A 721 20.36 -26.46 -8.50
N MET A 722 19.88 -25.29 -8.92
CA MET A 722 20.62 -24.03 -8.78
C MET A 722 20.78 -23.57 -7.33
N TYR A 723 19.84 -23.94 -6.46
CA TYR A 723 19.81 -23.51 -5.06
C TYR A 723 20.29 -24.59 -4.08
N GLN A 724 20.31 -25.87 -4.48
CA GLN A 724 20.63 -26.98 -3.58
C GLN A 724 21.98 -26.80 -2.87
N GLU A 725 23.03 -26.48 -3.61
CA GLU A 725 24.38 -26.28 -3.04
C GLU A 725 24.39 -25.07 -2.08
N MET A 726 23.72 -23.98 -2.45
CA MET A 726 23.67 -22.76 -1.64
C MET A 726 22.89 -22.98 -0.34
N ILE A 727 21.76 -23.67 -0.42
CA ILE A 727 20.94 -24.02 0.74
C ILE A 727 21.73 -24.94 1.68
N GLN A 728 22.39 -25.97 1.18
CA GLN A 728 23.23 -26.85 2.00
C GLN A 728 24.35 -26.09 2.73
N LYS A 729 25.01 -25.16 2.04
CA LYS A 729 26.05 -24.32 2.66
C LYS A 729 25.46 -23.41 3.73
N TYR A 730 24.30 -22.81 3.46
CA TYR A 730 23.59 -21.98 4.39
C TYR A 730 23.19 -22.77 5.65
N ASP A 731 22.57 -23.94 5.48
CA ASP A 731 22.14 -24.79 6.58
C ASP A 731 23.32 -25.21 7.50
N ILE A 732 24.50 -25.44 6.92
CA ILE A 732 25.73 -25.73 7.69
C ILE A 732 26.14 -24.50 8.54
N ILE A 733 26.10 -23.30 7.95
CA ILE A 733 26.46 -22.06 8.66
C ILE A 733 25.47 -21.82 9.78
N ILE A 734 24.19 -21.83 9.48
CA ILE A 734 23.11 -21.60 10.47
C ILE A 734 23.16 -22.66 11.57
N GLY A 735 23.45 -23.92 11.24
CA GLY A 735 23.62 -24.98 12.24
C GLY A 735 24.83 -24.76 13.18
N ARG A 736 25.86 -24.00 12.76
CA ARG A 736 26.97 -23.59 13.65
C ARG A 736 26.52 -22.43 14.55
N GLU A 737 25.85 -21.44 13.98
CA GLU A 737 25.34 -20.28 14.73
C GLU A 737 24.31 -20.71 15.79
N LYS A 738 23.37 -21.58 15.44
CA LYS A 738 22.40 -22.14 16.42
C LYS A 738 23.10 -22.83 17.60
N ARG A 739 24.18 -23.57 17.33
CA ARG A 739 24.97 -24.19 18.40
C ARG A 739 25.71 -23.17 19.24
N HIS A 740 26.24 -22.11 18.62
CA HIS A 740 26.87 -21.01 19.34
C HIS A 740 25.89 -20.30 20.27
N VAL A 741 24.70 -19.94 19.76
CA VAL A 741 23.62 -19.34 20.56
C VAL A 741 23.22 -20.23 21.73
N ALA A 742 23.03 -21.54 21.51
CA ALA A 742 22.67 -22.47 22.57
C ALA A 742 23.76 -22.58 23.66
N LEU A 743 25.03 -22.58 23.26
CA LEU A 743 26.15 -22.59 24.22
C LEU A 743 26.25 -21.28 25.01
N PHE A 744 26.00 -20.16 24.34
CA PHE A 744 25.96 -18.85 24.98
C PHE A 744 24.81 -18.75 26.01
N GLU A 745 23.59 -19.15 25.63
CA GLU A 745 22.45 -19.21 26.54
C GLU A 745 22.72 -20.12 27.78
N ASP A 746 23.33 -21.30 27.55
CA ASP A 746 23.67 -22.24 28.63
C ASP A 746 24.74 -21.65 29.56
N LYS A 747 25.75 -20.97 29.00
CA LYS A 747 26.77 -20.27 29.79
C LYS A 747 26.14 -19.18 30.66
N TYR A 748 25.25 -18.37 30.09
CA TYR A 748 24.58 -17.27 30.76
C TYR A 748 23.68 -17.76 31.91
N ARG A 749 22.89 -18.83 31.68
CA ARG A 749 22.06 -19.46 32.71
C ARG A 749 22.92 -20.07 33.84
N LYS A 750 24.04 -20.70 33.53
CA LYS A 750 24.97 -21.24 34.53
C LYS A 750 25.62 -20.16 35.37
N ALA A 751 25.78 -18.97 34.86
CA ALA A 751 26.22 -17.79 35.58
C ALA A 751 25.11 -17.14 36.45
N GLY A 752 23.86 -17.68 36.41
CA GLY A 752 22.73 -17.19 37.16
C GLY A 752 21.88 -16.14 36.46
N GLY A 753 22.13 -15.89 35.17
CA GLY A 753 21.36 -14.96 34.34
C GLY A 753 20.04 -15.56 33.84
N GLU A 754 19.00 -14.74 33.75
CA GLU A 754 17.75 -15.06 33.06
C GLU A 754 17.83 -14.54 31.61
N LEU A 755 17.28 -15.32 30.65
CA LEU A 755 17.32 -14.93 29.26
C LEU A 755 16.60 -13.60 29.04
N THR A 756 17.28 -12.65 28.43
CA THR A 756 16.71 -11.36 28.06
C THR A 756 15.91 -11.48 26.76
N GLU A 757 15.01 -10.52 26.52
CA GLU A 757 14.26 -10.44 25.28
C GLU A 757 15.19 -10.37 24.05
N GLU A 758 16.31 -9.66 24.16
CA GLU A 758 17.31 -9.57 23.06
C GLU A 758 17.93 -10.93 22.72
N MET A 759 18.15 -11.82 23.72
CA MET A 759 18.64 -13.17 23.47
C MET A 759 17.58 -14.04 22.79
N ILE A 760 16.31 -13.86 23.15
CA ILE A 760 15.19 -14.57 22.53
C ILE A 760 15.08 -14.17 21.07
N VAL A 761 15.06 -12.87 20.76
CA VAL A 761 15.03 -12.33 19.38
C VAL A 761 16.23 -12.83 18.57
N ASN A 762 17.43 -12.83 19.16
CA ASN A 762 18.62 -13.37 18.48
C ASN A 762 18.49 -14.86 18.12
N LYS A 763 17.88 -15.66 18.99
CA LYS A 763 17.62 -17.07 18.72
C LYS A 763 16.60 -17.25 17.61
N GLU A 764 15.49 -16.50 17.66
CA GLU A 764 14.44 -16.52 16.64
C GLU A 764 14.98 -16.17 15.26
N PHE A 765 15.89 -15.18 15.18
CA PHE A 765 16.57 -14.84 13.93
C PHE A 765 17.21 -16.06 13.24
N TYR A 766 17.88 -16.92 14.00
CA TYR A 766 18.51 -18.12 13.42
C TYR A 766 17.51 -19.25 13.15
N GLU A 767 16.27 -19.16 13.68
CA GLU A 767 15.20 -20.13 13.41
C GLU A 767 14.40 -19.80 12.14
N MET A 768 14.39 -18.51 11.72
CA MET A 768 13.82 -18.04 10.45
C MET A 768 14.61 -18.59 9.25
#